data_f1d4b08fd7ac38e52b84c90dda72d47e
#
_entry.id   f1d4b08fd7ac38e52b84c90dda72d47e
#
_cell.length_a   1.000
_cell.length_b   1.000
_cell.length_c   1.000
_cell.angle_alpha   90.00
_cell.angle_beta   90.00
_cell.angle_gamma   90.00
#
_symmetry.space_group_name_H-M   'P 1'
#
loop_
_entity.id
_entity.type
_entity.pdbx_description
1 polymer ?
#
loop_
_entity_poly.entity_id
_entity_poly.type
_entity_poly.pdbx_seq_one_letter_code
_entity_poly.pdbx_strand_id
1 'polypeptide(L)'
;MIEVLSVCKKNETEPLPWRDKDIERSLEAKGYKLKGIKKTLLQASAIKMTLSSIAKSYNKPDIAIVTGALKSKDNSSFKKYLVESVVAAEKAVNEPVPKDYWKSRNAAFKAAKARNASKEELEELEKSFELTRKKAKVFSLGDFGNGYKGYAFMFDGMRVAVVPKAELCGMDFAEIAALACERTNDVFENNKDEYPDGFSVHTYVPPKTGFVNRFIPLPGDGAKEIARKCVVIASLLVFIVAAWVLIYHAVYRPIEEQKLNGDIQKIAHSTEEKEGGETPNKGKGSSINWDDLLKVNKEIVGWIQINGTKIDYPVLWHKGDDITGQYYLNHNYKRDYDSYGCIFLDYRCTSGMNSKNIVLHGHHMNDGSMFAGLMDYGGTEGNLDFYKKHPTIKFDTPQGDGVYKIISVYKTNTLSAHGEFFKYMVGDFQNDKDFMNYVYNTRIRSLINCPVDVNEDDELLTLSTCSYEYTNFRTVVVARRVRIGETSKVDTNKASLNGNAVWPEVYYSSRGGKRPTVTDFCTAYEKQQIDWYDGTYDFKDQKVTSDTTAEATTKKSGTTASSGSNEPTTKPVQLHSVTFINYDGSFISTQTVEDGKAATPPPNPVKPSDQYYDYKFKGWQLDFKKVTCDMTIAPSFEAVLKPEYRNQQ
;
A
#
# COMPACT_ATOMS: atom_id res chain seq x y z
N MET A 1 -15.07 -49.61 0.75
CA MET A 1 -15.38 -48.29 1.33
C MET A 1 -16.71 -47.81 0.78
N ILE A 2 -17.57 -47.26 1.66
CA ILE A 2 -18.96 -46.92 1.34
C ILE A 2 -19.21 -45.44 1.59
N GLU A 3 -19.98 -44.79 0.73
CA GLU A 3 -20.50 -43.43 1.00
C GLU A 3 -22.03 -43.41 0.86
N VAL A 4 -22.69 -42.80 1.83
CA VAL A 4 -24.14 -42.74 1.85
C VAL A 4 -24.64 -41.40 1.34
N LEU A 5 -25.61 -41.43 0.43
CA LEU A 5 -26.29 -40.25 -0.11
C LEU A 5 -27.73 -40.23 0.37
N SER A 6 -28.06 -39.36 1.34
CA SER A 6 -29.40 -39.14 1.82
C SER A 6 -30.14 -38.12 0.95
N VAL A 7 -31.26 -38.51 0.38
CA VAL A 7 -32.09 -37.68 -0.51
C VAL A 7 -33.28 -37.12 0.27
N CYS A 8 -33.42 -35.81 0.34
CA CYS A 8 -34.44 -35.09 1.11
C CYS A 8 -35.32 -34.20 0.20
N LYS A 9 -36.56 -33.92 0.62
CA LYS A 9 -37.37 -32.87 -0.01
C LYS A 9 -36.84 -31.49 0.38
N LYS A 10 -37.18 -30.45 -0.45
CA LYS A 10 -36.71 -29.09 -0.27
C LYS A 10 -36.94 -28.45 1.11
N ASN A 11 -37.94 -28.95 1.86
CA ASN A 11 -38.35 -28.42 3.17
C ASN A 11 -38.18 -29.43 4.31
N GLU A 12 -37.55 -30.58 4.09
CA GLU A 12 -37.27 -31.54 5.16
C GLU A 12 -35.97 -31.13 5.86
N THR A 13 -36.09 -30.57 7.06
CA THR A 13 -34.98 -30.19 7.94
C THR A 13 -34.65 -31.29 8.97
N GLU A 14 -35.36 -32.41 8.95
CA GLU A 14 -35.15 -33.48 9.93
C GLU A 14 -33.75 -34.07 9.80
N PRO A 15 -32.98 -34.15 10.90
CA PRO A 15 -31.74 -34.89 10.92
C PRO A 15 -32.07 -36.37 10.62
N LEU A 16 -31.15 -37.03 9.91
CA LEU A 16 -31.23 -38.47 9.73
C LEU A 16 -31.43 -39.12 11.12
N PRO A 17 -32.38 -40.09 11.30
CA PRO A 17 -32.75 -40.61 12.59
C PRO A 17 -31.66 -41.45 13.28
N TRP A 18 -30.49 -41.52 12.68
CA TRP A 18 -29.34 -42.29 13.20
C TRP A 18 -28.11 -41.39 13.36
N ARG A 19 -27.24 -41.78 14.30
CA ARG A 19 -25.93 -41.15 14.48
C ARG A 19 -24.93 -41.81 13.52
N ASP A 20 -24.07 -41.01 12.85
CA ASP A 20 -23.06 -41.49 11.94
C ASP A 20 -22.19 -42.61 12.55
N LYS A 21 -21.88 -42.52 13.84
CA LYS A 21 -21.09 -43.53 14.57
C LYS A 21 -21.78 -44.90 14.73
N ASP A 22 -23.08 -44.93 14.79
CA ASP A 22 -23.82 -46.19 14.91
C ASP A 22 -23.86 -46.92 13.57
N ILE A 23 -24.01 -46.17 12.47
CA ILE A 23 -23.89 -46.69 11.11
C ILE A 23 -22.46 -47.18 10.84
N GLU A 24 -21.46 -46.40 11.25
CA GLU A 24 -20.05 -46.74 11.07
C GLU A 24 -19.72 -48.07 11.77
N ARG A 25 -20.08 -48.25 13.06
CA ARG A 25 -19.83 -49.48 13.80
C ARG A 25 -20.54 -50.69 13.21
N SER A 26 -21.80 -50.53 12.79
CA SER A 26 -22.58 -51.61 12.21
C SER A 26 -22.05 -52.07 10.84
N LEU A 27 -21.56 -51.14 10.05
CA LEU A 27 -20.90 -51.41 8.77
C LEU A 27 -19.51 -52.01 8.96
N GLU A 28 -18.72 -51.53 9.92
CA GLU A 28 -17.41 -52.09 10.26
C GLU A 28 -17.51 -53.52 10.78
N ALA A 29 -18.53 -53.86 11.61
CA ALA A 29 -18.79 -55.21 12.08
C ALA A 29 -19.04 -56.22 10.93
N LYS A 30 -19.45 -55.72 9.75
CA LYS A 30 -19.67 -56.48 8.52
C LYS A 30 -18.56 -56.30 7.48
N GLY A 31 -17.42 -55.72 7.86
CA GLY A 31 -16.25 -55.54 7.01
C GLY A 31 -16.33 -54.34 6.04
N TYR A 32 -17.29 -53.42 6.23
CA TYR A 32 -17.44 -52.23 5.37
C TYR A 32 -17.01 -50.96 6.10
N LYS A 33 -16.16 -50.16 5.48
CA LYS A 33 -15.72 -48.88 6.05
C LYS A 33 -16.55 -47.74 5.48
N LEU A 34 -17.23 -46.97 6.37
CA LEU A 34 -17.98 -45.77 5.99
C LEU A 34 -17.03 -44.60 5.70
N LYS A 35 -17.16 -43.98 4.54
CA LYS A 35 -16.40 -42.78 4.15
C LYS A 35 -17.09 -41.52 4.67
N GLY A 36 -18.41 -41.47 4.60
CA GLY A 36 -19.21 -40.35 5.03
C GLY A 36 -20.65 -40.40 4.55
N ILE A 37 -21.46 -39.45 5.03
CA ILE A 37 -22.86 -39.29 4.64
C ILE A 37 -23.04 -37.90 4.00
N LYS A 38 -23.55 -37.86 2.77
CA LYS A 38 -23.91 -36.63 2.08
C LYS A 38 -25.42 -36.46 1.99
N LYS A 39 -25.90 -35.22 1.96
CA LYS A 39 -27.32 -34.89 1.74
C LYS A 39 -27.49 -34.26 0.37
N THR A 40 -28.60 -34.58 -0.31
CA THR A 40 -28.97 -33.97 -1.58
C THR A 40 -30.48 -33.81 -1.70
N LEU A 41 -30.93 -32.96 -2.63
CA LEU A 41 -32.34 -32.78 -2.89
C LEU A 41 -32.90 -33.90 -3.76
N LEU A 42 -34.19 -34.21 -3.58
CA LEU A 42 -34.92 -35.12 -4.44
C LEU A 42 -35.20 -34.50 -5.85
N GLN A 43 -34.11 -34.26 -6.55
CA GLN A 43 -34.10 -33.79 -7.95
C GLN A 43 -33.05 -34.58 -8.71
N ALA A 44 -33.34 -35.02 -9.92
CA ALA A 44 -32.41 -35.82 -10.71
C ALA A 44 -31.06 -35.15 -10.94
N SER A 45 -31.07 -33.85 -11.24
CA SER A 45 -29.86 -33.07 -11.43
C SER A 45 -28.99 -32.99 -10.15
N ALA A 46 -29.61 -32.81 -8.98
CA ALA A 46 -28.91 -32.76 -7.70
C ALA A 46 -28.32 -34.12 -7.31
N ILE A 47 -29.07 -35.20 -7.49
CA ILE A 47 -28.59 -36.57 -7.26
C ILE A 47 -27.42 -36.87 -8.20
N LYS A 48 -27.55 -36.57 -9.50
CA LYS A 48 -26.49 -36.77 -10.48
C LYS A 48 -25.23 -35.97 -10.15
N MET A 49 -25.34 -34.68 -9.81
CA MET A 49 -24.20 -33.85 -9.42
C MET A 49 -23.47 -34.43 -8.20
N THR A 50 -24.24 -34.87 -7.21
CA THR A 50 -23.65 -35.43 -5.98
C THR A 50 -22.98 -36.77 -6.26
N LEU A 51 -23.62 -37.67 -7.02
CA LEU A 51 -22.99 -38.93 -7.45
C LEU A 51 -21.73 -38.69 -8.29
N SER A 52 -21.75 -37.72 -9.23
CA SER A 52 -20.55 -37.34 -9.99
C SER A 52 -19.43 -36.80 -9.09
N SER A 53 -19.78 -36.03 -8.04
CA SER A 53 -18.81 -35.55 -7.06
C SER A 53 -18.19 -36.72 -6.27
N ILE A 54 -18.99 -37.69 -5.88
CA ILE A 54 -18.53 -38.90 -5.18
C ILE A 54 -17.63 -39.76 -6.09
N ALA A 55 -18.07 -40.02 -7.32
CA ALA A 55 -17.32 -40.84 -8.27
C ALA A 55 -15.97 -40.22 -8.66
N LYS A 56 -15.87 -38.91 -8.69
CA LYS A 56 -14.64 -38.14 -9.01
C LYS A 56 -13.77 -37.81 -7.80
N SER A 57 -14.17 -38.23 -6.58
CA SER A 57 -13.38 -37.96 -5.39
C SER A 57 -12.07 -38.78 -5.37
N TYR A 58 -11.02 -38.22 -4.74
CA TYR A 58 -9.70 -38.84 -4.62
C TYR A 58 -9.75 -40.27 -4.00
N ASN A 59 -10.62 -40.44 -2.99
CA ASN A 59 -10.90 -41.74 -2.38
C ASN A 59 -12.31 -42.18 -2.79
N LYS A 60 -12.46 -42.59 -4.06
CA LYS A 60 -13.74 -43.07 -4.57
C LYS A 60 -14.23 -44.27 -3.74
N PRO A 61 -15.47 -44.27 -3.27
CA PRO A 61 -16.02 -45.43 -2.57
C PRO A 61 -16.28 -46.57 -3.56
N ASP A 62 -16.25 -47.81 -3.07
CA ASP A 62 -16.61 -48.97 -3.89
C ASP A 62 -18.11 -48.98 -4.18
N ILE A 63 -18.90 -48.55 -3.22
CA ILE A 63 -20.35 -48.49 -3.32
C ILE A 63 -20.86 -47.15 -2.76
N ALA A 64 -21.71 -46.47 -3.51
CA ALA A 64 -22.51 -45.36 -3.05
C ALA A 64 -23.95 -45.85 -2.76
N ILE A 65 -24.43 -45.65 -1.51
CA ILE A 65 -25.78 -46.01 -1.13
C ILE A 65 -26.68 -44.79 -1.16
N VAL A 66 -27.69 -44.78 -2.03
CA VAL A 66 -28.69 -43.70 -2.14
C VAL A 66 -29.94 -44.10 -1.39
N THR A 67 -30.28 -43.37 -0.35
CA THR A 67 -31.53 -43.59 0.42
C THR A 67 -32.44 -42.39 0.37
N GLY A 68 -33.77 -42.58 0.64
CA GLY A 68 -34.77 -41.51 0.60
C GLY A 68 -35.35 -41.21 -0.79
N ALA A 69 -34.84 -41.84 -1.80
CA ALA A 69 -35.31 -41.65 -3.17
C ALA A 69 -36.52 -42.53 -3.52
N LEU A 70 -36.65 -43.74 -2.93
CA LEU A 70 -37.73 -44.68 -3.16
C LEU A 70 -38.86 -44.46 -2.13
N LYS A 71 -40.11 -44.17 -2.62
CA LYS A 71 -41.21 -43.74 -1.77
C LYS A 71 -42.43 -44.70 -1.75
N SER A 72 -42.49 -45.64 -2.66
CA SER A 72 -43.60 -46.56 -2.81
C SER A 72 -43.13 -47.98 -3.09
N LYS A 73 -43.99 -48.99 -2.81
CA LYS A 73 -43.71 -50.39 -3.16
C LYS A 73 -43.57 -50.61 -4.66
N ASP A 74 -44.37 -49.89 -5.44
CA ASP A 74 -44.24 -49.83 -6.92
C ASP A 74 -43.34 -48.62 -7.30
N ASN A 75 -42.06 -48.91 -7.48
CA ASN A 75 -41.05 -47.89 -7.84
C ASN A 75 -40.87 -47.78 -9.38
N SER A 76 -41.81 -48.21 -10.18
CA SER A 76 -41.72 -48.16 -11.65
C SER A 76 -41.47 -46.76 -12.18
N SER A 77 -42.23 -45.77 -11.68
CA SER A 77 -42.04 -44.36 -12.05
C SER A 77 -40.70 -43.82 -11.60
N PHE A 78 -40.24 -44.17 -10.43
CA PHE A 78 -38.95 -43.75 -9.92
C PHE A 78 -37.80 -44.44 -10.65
N LYS A 79 -37.94 -45.73 -10.96
CA LYS A 79 -36.98 -46.49 -11.76
C LYS A 79 -36.80 -45.84 -13.13
N LYS A 80 -37.91 -45.46 -13.78
CA LYS A 80 -37.89 -44.76 -15.06
C LYS A 80 -37.22 -43.38 -14.91
N TYR A 81 -37.59 -42.58 -13.88
CA TYR A 81 -37.03 -41.28 -13.62
C TYR A 81 -35.51 -41.35 -13.28
N LEU A 82 -35.07 -42.30 -12.45
CA LEU A 82 -33.66 -42.49 -12.11
C LEU A 82 -32.86 -42.92 -13.37
N VAL A 83 -33.41 -43.87 -14.15
CA VAL A 83 -32.77 -44.36 -15.36
C VAL A 83 -32.72 -43.26 -16.42
N GLU A 84 -33.78 -42.53 -16.65
CA GLU A 84 -33.83 -41.47 -17.67
C GLU A 84 -33.01 -40.26 -17.28
N SER A 85 -33.01 -39.87 -16.01
CA SER A 85 -32.42 -38.58 -15.59
C SER A 85 -30.99 -38.71 -15.00
N VAL A 86 -30.68 -39.83 -14.38
CA VAL A 86 -29.37 -40.07 -13.76
C VAL A 86 -28.49 -40.98 -14.60
N VAL A 87 -29.07 -42.12 -15.03
CA VAL A 87 -28.31 -43.16 -15.73
C VAL A 87 -28.27 -42.93 -17.23
N ALA A 88 -29.35 -42.54 -17.86
CA ALA A 88 -29.39 -42.24 -19.31
C ALA A 88 -28.62 -40.99 -19.73
N ALA A 89 -28.30 -40.11 -18.76
CA ALA A 89 -27.39 -39.02 -18.99
C ALA A 89 -25.91 -39.42 -18.84
N GLU A 90 -25.60 -40.65 -18.44
CA GLU A 90 -24.29 -41.24 -18.66
C GLU A 90 -24.13 -41.45 -20.16
N LYS A 91 -23.40 -40.53 -20.79
CA LYS A 91 -22.85 -40.81 -22.13
C LYS A 91 -22.07 -42.08 -22.03
N ALA A 92 -22.31 -43.04 -22.95
CA ALA A 92 -21.57 -44.27 -23.02
C ALA A 92 -20.06 -43.97 -22.97
N VAL A 93 -19.46 -44.21 -21.83
CA VAL A 93 -18.06 -43.85 -21.57
C VAL A 93 -17.16 -45.08 -21.74
N ASN A 94 -17.68 -46.20 -22.11
CA ASN A 94 -16.88 -47.45 -22.20
C ASN A 94 -16.15 -47.67 -23.51
N GLU A 95 -16.34 -46.82 -24.52
CA GLU A 95 -15.41 -46.76 -25.64
C GLU A 95 -14.71 -45.40 -25.60
N PRO A 96 -13.35 -45.39 -25.54
CA PRO A 96 -12.64 -44.12 -25.59
C PRO A 96 -12.97 -43.48 -26.92
N VAL A 97 -13.68 -42.31 -26.84
CA VAL A 97 -13.95 -41.49 -28.04
C VAL A 97 -12.60 -41.27 -28.72
N PRO A 98 -12.39 -41.68 -29.96
CA PRO A 98 -11.11 -41.51 -30.64
C PRO A 98 -10.66 -40.05 -30.52
N LYS A 99 -9.36 -39.84 -30.26
CA LYS A 99 -8.81 -38.48 -30.03
C LYS A 99 -9.21 -37.48 -31.10
N ASP A 100 -9.48 -37.95 -32.32
CA ASP A 100 -9.84 -37.12 -33.46
C ASP A 100 -11.35 -37.11 -33.79
N TYR A 101 -12.20 -37.78 -33.00
CA TYR A 101 -13.63 -37.92 -33.28
C TYR A 101 -14.32 -36.56 -33.48
N TRP A 102 -14.15 -35.65 -32.53
CA TRP A 102 -14.76 -34.32 -32.61
C TRP A 102 -14.18 -33.48 -33.74
N LYS A 103 -12.91 -33.64 -34.04
CA LYS A 103 -12.23 -32.96 -35.15
C LYS A 103 -12.77 -33.46 -36.48
N SER A 104 -12.87 -34.77 -36.63
CA SER A 104 -13.41 -35.42 -37.82
C SER A 104 -14.88 -35.10 -38.03
N ARG A 105 -15.73 -35.17 -36.99
CA ARG A 105 -17.13 -34.79 -37.04
C ARG A 105 -17.31 -33.32 -37.47
N ASN A 106 -16.58 -32.41 -36.80
CA ASN A 106 -16.69 -30.97 -37.11
C ASN A 106 -16.20 -30.63 -38.53
N ALA A 107 -15.14 -31.33 -39.00
CA ALA A 107 -14.64 -31.16 -40.36
C ALA A 107 -15.66 -31.68 -41.39
N ALA A 108 -16.27 -32.84 -41.14
CA ALA A 108 -17.31 -33.44 -42.04
C ALA A 108 -18.53 -32.54 -42.13
N PHE A 109 -19.05 -32.03 -41.00
CA PHE A 109 -20.18 -31.08 -40.98
C PHE A 109 -19.86 -29.76 -41.66
N LYS A 110 -18.65 -29.24 -41.47
CA LYS A 110 -18.18 -28.02 -42.13
C LYS A 110 -18.13 -28.21 -43.65
N ALA A 111 -17.59 -29.33 -44.11
CA ALA A 111 -17.54 -29.67 -45.52
C ALA A 111 -18.92 -29.87 -46.13
N ALA A 112 -19.86 -30.55 -45.44
CA ALA A 112 -21.23 -30.74 -45.87
C ALA A 112 -21.97 -29.40 -46.00
N LYS A 113 -21.83 -28.52 -45.02
CA LYS A 113 -22.43 -27.16 -45.08
C LYS A 113 -21.82 -26.32 -46.20
N ALA A 114 -20.52 -26.41 -46.46
CA ALA A 114 -19.85 -25.66 -47.52
C ALA A 114 -20.33 -26.05 -48.93
N ARG A 115 -20.83 -27.29 -49.13
CA ARG A 115 -21.42 -27.77 -50.38
C ARG A 115 -22.96 -27.66 -50.43
N ASN A 116 -23.59 -26.98 -49.48
CA ASN A 116 -25.02 -26.83 -49.33
C ASN A 116 -25.78 -28.21 -49.30
N ALA A 117 -25.24 -29.13 -48.50
CA ALA A 117 -25.85 -30.47 -48.33
C ALA A 117 -27.28 -30.36 -47.84
N SER A 118 -28.16 -31.25 -48.31
CA SER A 118 -29.57 -31.29 -47.94
C SER A 118 -29.77 -31.64 -46.46
N LYS A 119 -30.95 -31.42 -45.95
CA LYS A 119 -31.30 -31.73 -44.56
C LYS A 119 -31.19 -33.24 -44.31
N GLU A 120 -31.59 -34.05 -45.25
CA GLU A 120 -31.50 -35.52 -45.22
C GLU A 120 -30.03 -35.98 -45.17
N GLU A 121 -29.17 -35.36 -45.98
CA GLU A 121 -27.72 -35.66 -45.97
C GLU A 121 -27.05 -35.27 -44.64
N LEU A 122 -27.49 -34.17 -44.00
CA LEU A 122 -26.97 -33.78 -42.69
C LEU A 122 -27.47 -34.70 -41.58
N GLU A 123 -28.70 -35.21 -41.66
CA GLU A 123 -29.23 -36.22 -40.72
C GLU A 123 -28.54 -37.58 -40.88
N GLU A 124 -28.24 -38.02 -42.14
CA GLU A 124 -27.44 -39.21 -42.37
C GLU A 124 -26.00 -39.06 -41.86
N LEU A 125 -25.41 -37.90 -42.06
CA LEU A 125 -24.09 -37.60 -41.53
C LEU A 125 -24.08 -37.61 -39.98
N GLU A 126 -25.13 -37.13 -39.34
CA GLU A 126 -25.28 -37.19 -37.89
C GLU A 126 -25.41 -38.62 -37.38
N LYS A 127 -26.18 -39.46 -38.09
CA LYS A 127 -26.29 -40.91 -37.79
C LYS A 127 -24.94 -41.64 -37.94
N SER A 128 -24.12 -41.28 -38.94
CA SER A 128 -22.81 -41.90 -39.16
C SER A 128 -21.81 -41.62 -38.04
N PHE A 129 -22.06 -40.56 -37.28
CA PHE A 129 -21.29 -40.18 -36.07
C PHE A 129 -22.05 -40.54 -34.77
N GLU A 130 -23.12 -41.32 -34.82
CA GLU A 130 -23.84 -41.76 -33.63
C GLU A 130 -23.00 -42.83 -32.90
N LEU A 131 -22.50 -42.49 -31.73
CA LEU A 131 -21.83 -43.41 -30.85
C LEU A 131 -22.83 -44.42 -30.34
N THR A 132 -22.56 -45.73 -30.50
CA THR A 132 -23.40 -46.83 -30.01
C THR A 132 -23.52 -46.70 -28.49
N ARG A 133 -24.65 -46.22 -28.02
CA ARG A 133 -24.91 -46.09 -26.58
C ARG A 133 -25.32 -47.45 -26.02
N LYS A 134 -24.44 -48.09 -25.23
CA LYS A 134 -24.89 -49.19 -24.37
C LYS A 134 -25.85 -48.63 -23.34
N LYS A 135 -27.08 -49.14 -23.30
CA LYS A 135 -28.05 -48.73 -22.24
C LYS A 135 -27.53 -49.18 -20.89
N ALA A 136 -27.44 -48.26 -19.94
CA ALA A 136 -27.06 -48.61 -18.58
C ALA A 136 -28.04 -49.61 -18.00
N LYS A 137 -27.55 -50.73 -17.49
CA LYS A 137 -28.32 -51.82 -16.93
C LYS A 137 -28.62 -51.55 -15.48
N VAL A 138 -29.90 -51.68 -15.07
CA VAL A 138 -30.34 -51.50 -13.67
C VAL A 138 -30.74 -52.85 -13.14
N PHE A 139 -30.06 -53.32 -12.08
CA PHE A 139 -30.31 -54.59 -11.45
C PHE A 139 -31.25 -54.41 -10.24
N SER A 140 -32.10 -55.45 -10.00
CA SER A 140 -32.92 -55.51 -8.77
C SER A 140 -32.11 -56.11 -7.64
N LEU A 141 -32.09 -55.43 -6.47
CA LEU A 141 -31.48 -55.92 -5.26
C LEU A 141 -32.46 -56.76 -4.39
N GLY A 142 -33.70 -57.00 -4.90
CA GLY A 142 -34.69 -57.73 -4.17
C GLY A 142 -35.45 -56.89 -3.11
N ASP A 143 -36.20 -57.57 -2.24
CA ASP A 143 -37.03 -56.98 -1.18
C ASP A 143 -36.15 -56.68 0.05
N PHE A 144 -36.27 -55.46 0.57
CA PHE A 144 -35.62 -54.98 1.81
C PHE A 144 -36.57 -55.00 3.04
N GLY A 145 -37.75 -55.57 2.90
CA GLY A 145 -38.78 -55.62 3.93
C GLY A 145 -40.05 -54.89 3.51
N ASN A 146 -41.20 -55.45 3.97
CA ASN A 146 -42.54 -54.93 3.70
C ASN A 146 -42.87 -54.76 2.21
N GLY A 147 -42.18 -55.48 1.31
CA GLY A 147 -42.34 -55.41 -0.16
C GLY A 147 -41.66 -54.21 -0.86
N TYR A 148 -40.78 -53.53 -0.16
CA TYR A 148 -39.98 -52.42 -0.75
C TYR A 148 -38.70 -52.98 -1.39
N LYS A 149 -38.53 -52.73 -2.70
CA LYS A 149 -37.37 -53.25 -3.51
C LYS A 149 -36.30 -52.17 -3.67
N GLY A 150 -35.01 -52.62 -3.60
CA GLY A 150 -33.85 -51.83 -3.96
C GLY A 150 -33.35 -52.11 -5.38
N TYR A 151 -32.46 -51.22 -5.87
CA TYR A 151 -31.89 -51.29 -7.23
C TYR A 151 -30.41 -50.96 -7.20
N ALA A 152 -29.63 -51.54 -8.11
CA ALA A 152 -28.22 -51.19 -8.30
C ALA A 152 -27.91 -50.92 -9.77
N PHE A 153 -26.93 -50.06 -10.00
CA PHE A 153 -26.40 -49.73 -11.32
C PHE A 153 -24.96 -49.23 -11.22
N MET A 154 -24.27 -49.18 -12.32
CA MET A 154 -22.94 -48.61 -12.42
C MET A 154 -23.05 -47.12 -12.78
N PHE A 155 -22.28 -46.26 -12.13
CA PHE A 155 -22.18 -44.81 -12.40
C PHE A 155 -20.74 -44.34 -12.32
N ASP A 156 -20.16 -43.84 -13.42
CA ASP A 156 -18.76 -43.41 -13.53
C ASP A 156 -17.78 -44.45 -12.90
N GLY A 157 -17.98 -45.73 -13.20
CA GLY A 157 -17.20 -46.83 -12.65
C GLY A 157 -17.35 -47.04 -11.14
N MET A 158 -18.41 -46.54 -10.52
CA MET A 158 -18.77 -46.71 -9.13
C MET A 158 -20.09 -47.49 -9.05
N ARG A 159 -20.18 -48.48 -8.15
CA ARG A 159 -21.41 -49.19 -7.89
C ARG A 159 -22.35 -48.27 -7.08
N VAL A 160 -23.58 -48.15 -7.52
CA VAL A 160 -24.61 -47.34 -6.83
C VAL A 160 -25.74 -48.26 -6.43
N ALA A 161 -26.04 -48.33 -5.14
CA ALA A 161 -27.20 -49.02 -4.58
C ALA A 161 -28.26 -47.98 -4.19
N VAL A 162 -29.46 -48.10 -4.72
CA VAL A 162 -30.61 -47.29 -4.33
C VAL A 162 -31.53 -48.12 -3.43
N VAL A 163 -31.66 -47.69 -2.19
CA VAL A 163 -32.40 -48.45 -1.18
C VAL A 163 -33.60 -47.65 -0.66
N PRO A 164 -34.69 -48.29 -0.23
CA PRO A 164 -35.81 -47.63 0.44
C PRO A 164 -35.37 -47.01 1.78
N LYS A 165 -36.18 -46.11 2.34
CA LYS A 165 -35.98 -45.61 3.71
C LYS A 165 -36.14 -46.76 4.70
N ALA A 166 -35.28 -46.80 5.72
CA ALA A 166 -35.25 -47.81 6.76
C ALA A 166 -36.61 -47.98 7.46
N GLU A 167 -37.24 -46.85 7.78
CA GLU A 167 -38.55 -46.78 8.42
C GLU A 167 -39.65 -47.49 7.61
N LEU A 168 -39.59 -47.45 6.29
CA LEU A 168 -40.56 -48.12 5.42
C LEU A 168 -40.40 -49.64 5.39
N CYS A 169 -39.19 -50.12 5.64
CA CYS A 169 -38.84 -51.53 5.62
C CYS A 169 -38.99 -52.20 6.99
N GLY A 170 -39.12 -51.41 8.05
CA GLY A 170 -39.11 -51.91 9.42
C GLY A 170 -37.76 -52.47 9.87
N MET A 171 -36.67 -51.97 9.26
CA MET A 171 -35.29 -52.36 9.51
C MET A 171 -34.48 -51.16 9.98
N ASP A 172 -33.36 -51.40 10.66
CA ASP A 172 -32.39 -50.36 10.94
C ASP A 172 -31.61 -49.99 9.65
N PHE A 173 -31.23 -48.72 9.52
CA PHE A 173 -30.51 -48.28 8.34
C PHE A 173 -29.17 -48.99 8.15
N ALA A 174 -28.46 -49.28 9.22
CA ALA A 174 -27.20 -50.02 9.14
C ALA A 174 -27.38 -51.43 8.58
N GLU A 175 -28.51 -52.10 8.92
CA GLU A 175 -28.88 -53.40 8.37
C GLU A 175 -29.20 -53.29 6.88
N ILE A 176 -29.98 -52.26 6.47
CA ILE A 176 -30.29 -52.00 5.05
C ILE A 176 -29.02 -51.71 4.26
N ALA A 177 -28.12 -50.85 4.80
CA ALA A 177 -26.88 -50.48 4.14
C ALA A 177 -25.96 -51.71 3.96
N ALA A 178 -25.86 -52.57 4.99
CA ALA A 178 -25.06 -53.81 4.90
C ALA A 178 -25.65 -54.79 3.90
N LEU A 179 -26.97 -55.00 3.94
CA LEU A 179 -27.66 -55.87 2.99
C LEU A 179 -27.58 -55.31 1.56
N ALA A 180 -27.62 -54.00 1.37
CA ALA A 180 -27.42 -53.35 0.07
C ALA A 180 -26.02 -53.59 -0.47
N CYS A 181 -25.00 -53.52 0.38
CA CYS A 181 -23.61 -53.81 -0.03
C CYS A 181 -23.43 -55.24 -0.47
N GLU A 182 -23.91 -56.19 0.36
CA GLU A 182 -23.86 -57.61 0.07
C GLU A 182 -24.54 -57.93 -1.27
N ARG A 183 -25.80 -57.56 -1.41
CA ARG A 183 -26.57 -57.82 -2.64
C ARG A 183 -26.01 -57.08 -3.88
N THR A 184 -25.45 -55.88 -3.69
CA THR A 184 -24.80 -55.17 -4.80
C THR A 184 -23.57 -55.92 -5.26
N ASN A 185 -22.76 -56.42 -4.31
CA ASN A 185 -21.59 -57.21 -4.67
C ASN A 185 -22.03 -58.48 -5.40
N ASP A 186 -23.01 -59.22 -4.90
CA ASP A 186 -23.51 -60.46 -5.52
C ASP A 186 -24.01 -60.22 -6.95
N VAL A 187 -24.79 -59.15 -7.14
CA VAL A 187 -25.31 -58.83 -8.48
C VAL A 187 -24.19 -58.51 -9.47
N PHE A 188 -23.20 -57.74 -9.06
CA PHE A 188 -22.09 -57.40 -9.97
C PHE A 188 -21.09 -58.56 -10.14
N GLU A 189 -20.89 -59.39 -9.11
CA GLU A 189 -20.10 -60.61 -9.23
C GLU A 189 -20.74 -61.61 -10.24
N ASN A 190 -22.05 -61.81 -10.14
CA ASN A 190 -22.80 -62.69 -11.03
C ASN A 190 -22.93 -62.15 -12.49
N ASN A 191 -22.58 -60.91 -12.74
CA ASN A 191 -22.63 -60.27 -14.07
C ASN A 191 -21.26 -59.74 -14.49
N LYS A 192 -20.18 -60.40 -14.11
CA LYS A 192 -18.79 -59.99 -14.43
C LYS A 192 -18.53 -59.87 -15.93
N ASP A 193 -19.09 -60.78 -16.72
CA ASP A 193 -18.91 -60.82 -18.17
C ASP A 193 -19.49 -59.56 -18.87
N GLU A 194 -20.48 -58.95 -18.28
CA GLU A 194 -21.08 -57.71 -18.81
C GLU A 194 -20.33 -56.45 -18.37
N TYR A 195 -19.55 -56.51 -17.29
CA TYR A 195 -18.76 -55.44 -16.73
C TYR A 195 -17.34 -55.91 -16.37
N PRO A 196 -16.54 -56.37 -17.35
CA PRO A 196 -15.22 -56.98 -17.11
C PRO A 196 -14.23 -56.03 -16.42
N ASP A 197 -14.38 -54.71 -16.61
CA ASP A 197 -13.51 -53.71 -16.03
C ASP A 197 -14.06 -53.12 -14.70
N GLY A 198 -15.20 -53.62 -14.21
CA GLY A 198 -15.93 -53.04 -13.05
C GLY A 198 -15.23 -53.29 -11.71
N PHE A 199 -14.16 -54.06 -11.65
CA PHE A 199 -13.51 -54.48 -10.42
C PHE A 199 -12.05 -54.06 -10.29
N SER A 200 -11.45 -53.49 -11.34
CA SER A 200 -10.15 -52.89 -11.15
C SER A 200 -10.29 -51.63 -10.29
N VAL A 201 -9.54 -51.60 -9.20
CA VAL A 201 -9.31 -50.37 -8.45
C VAL A 201 -8.59 -49.43 -9.41
N HIS A 202 -9.37 -48.70 -10.21
CA HIS A 202 -8.80 -47.63 -11.00
C HIS A 202 -8.32 -46.58 -10.00
N THR A 203 -7.01 -46.56 -9.77
CA THR A 203 -6.36 -45.39 -9.21
C THR A 203 -6.88 -44.22 -10.04
N TYR A 204 -7.65 -43.34 -9.41
CA TYR A 204 -8.14 -42.10 -10.02
C TYR A 204 -6.94 -41.39 -10.66
N VAL A 205 -6.83 -41.51 -11.96
CA VAL A 205 -5.97 -40.61 -12.74
C VAL A 205 -6.82 -39.34 -12.92
N PRO A 206 -6.49 -38.24 -12.24
CA PRO A 206 -7.26 -37.02 -12.42
C PRO A 206 -7.24 -36.69 -13.92
N PRO A 207 -8.39 -36.36 -14.53
CA PRO A 207 -8.39 -35.91 -15.91
C PRO A 207 -7.33 -34.83 -16.04
N LYS A 208 -6.54 -34.83 -17.12
CA LYS A 208 -5.57 -33.77 -17.40
C LYS A 208 -6.34 -32.45 -17.37
N THR A 209 -6.42 -31.89 -16.20
CA THR A 209 -7.14 -30.62 -15.97
C THR A 209 -6.39 -29.56 -16.76
N GLY A 210 -7.09 -28.79 -17.57
CA GLY A 210 -6.53 -27.62 -18.23
C GLY A 210 -5.81 -26.75 -17.20
N PHE A 211 -4.86 -25.94 -17.64
CA PHE A 211 -4.04 -25.08 -16.78
C PHE A 211 -4.85 -24.37 -15.68
N VAL A 212 -6.02 -23.84 -16.02
CA VAL A 212 -6.94 -23.12 -15.11
C VAL A 212 -7.47 -24.01 -13.98
N ASN A 213 -7.75 -25.29 -14.27
CA ASN A 213 -8.31 -26.22 -13.28
C ASN A 213 -7.28 -26.65 -12.19
N ARG A 214 -5.99 -26.32 -12.37
CA ARG A 214 -4.96 -26.50 -11.35
C ARG A 214 -5.08 -25.48 -10.21
N PHE A 215 -5.72 -24.34 -10.46
CA PHE A 215 -5.79 -23.22 -9.53
C PHE A 215 -7.17 -23.02 -8.93
N ILE A 216 -8.23 -23.47 -9.60
CA ILE A 216 -9.62 -23.31 -9.15
C ILE A 216 -10.06 -24.55 -8.38
N PRO A 217 -10.65 -24.43 -7.17
CA PRO A 217 -11.28 -25.54 -6.46
C PRO A 217 -12.35 -26.19 -7.32
N LEU A 218 -12.29 -27.50 -7.46
CA LEU A 218 -13.25 -28.28 -8.26
C LEU A 218 -14.08 -29.18 -7.34
N PRO A 219 -15.34 -29.51 -7.71
CA PRO A 219 -16.11 -30.54 -7.04
C PRO A 219 -15.33 -31.86 -7.08
N GLY A 220 -15.02 -32.42 -5.90
CA GLY A 220 -14.24 -33.66 -5.77
C GLY A 220 -12.80 -33.46 -5.28
N ASP A 221 -12.31 -32.22 -5.18
CA ASP A 221 -11.03 -31.95 -4.53
C ASP A 221 -11.12 -32.30 -3.02
N GLY A 222 -10.09 -32.94 -2.49
CA GLY A 222 -9.96 -33.15 -1.05
C GLY A 222 -9.69 -31.86 -0.29
N ALA A 223 -9.97 -31.80 1.02
CA ALA A 223 -9.83 -30.59 1.85
C ALA A 223 -8.42 -29.95 1.75
N LYS A 224 -7.35 -30.75 1.70
CA LYS A 224 -5.97 -30.23 1.54
C LYS A 224 -5.77 -29.56 0.16
N GLU A 225 -6.35 -30.12 -0.89
CA GLU A 225 -6.24 -29.59 -2.24
C GLU A 225 -7.06 -28.32 -2.41
N ILE A 226 -8.27 -28.26 -1.82
CA ILE A 226 -9.08 -27.03 -1.74
C ILE A 226 -8.30 -25.95 -1.00
N ALA A 227 -7.74 -26.27 0.18
CA ALA A 227 -6.95 -25.31 0.94
C ALA A 227 -5.74 -24.79 0.14
N ARG A 228 -5.00 -25.68 -0.54
CA ARG A 228 -3.87 -25.29 -1.42
C ARG A 228 -4.32 -24.34 -2.52
N LYS A 229 -5.41 -24.65 -3.22
CA LYS A 229 -5.95 -23.83 -4.31
C LYS A 229 -6.47 -22.49 -3.81
N CYS A 230 -7.13 -22.45 -2.65
CA CYS A 230 -7.55 -21.20 -2.00
C CYS A 230 -6.35 -20.32 -1.63
N VAL A 231 -5.27 -20.90 -1.09
CA VAL A 231 -4.04 -20.17 -0.79
C VAL A 231 -3.43 -19.59 -2.07
N VAL A 232 -3.38 -20.37 -3.16
CA VAL A 232 -2.84 -19.89 -4.44
C VAL A 232 -3.69 -18.73 -5.00
N ILE A 233 -5.03 -18.83 -4.96
CA ILE A 233 -5.92 -17.74 -5.40
C ILE A 233 -5.72 -16.50 -4.52
N ALA A 234 -5.68 -16.67 -3.19
CA ALA A 234 -5.44 -15.55 -2.27
C ALA A 234 -4.08 -14.90 -2.53
N SER A 235 -3.02 -15.69 -2.73
CA SER A 235 -1.69 -15.18 -3.07
C SER A 235 -1.68 -14.41 -4.40
N LEU A 236 -2.39 -14.92 -5.40
CA LEU A 236 -2.53 -14.24 -6.70
C LEU A 236 -3.26 -12.90 -6.57
N LEU A 237 -4.34 -12.85 -5.77
CA LEU A 237 -5.06 -11.61 -5.51
C LEU A 237 -4.17 -10.59 -4.79
N VAL A 238 -3.42 -11.02 -3.76
CA VAL A 238 -2.45 -10.16 -3.07
C VAL A 238 -1.39 -9.65 -4.04
N PHE A 239 -0.88 -10.52 -4.91
CA PHE A 239 0.10 -10.14 -5.94
C PHE A 239 -0.46 -9.10 -6.92
N ILE A 240 -1.69 -9.30 -7.40
CA ILE A 240 -2.36 -8.35 -8.32
C ILE A 240 -2.55 -6.99 -7.63
N VAL A 241 -3.01 -6.97 -6.37
CA VAL A 241 -3.18 -5.73 -5.61
C VAL A 241 -1.82 -5.04 -5.39
N ALA A 242 -0.79 -5.80 -5.00
CA ALA A 242 0.55 -5.25 -4.83
C ALA A 242 1.13 -4.71 -6.14
N ALA A 243 0.97 -5.43 -7.25
CA ALA A 243 1.38 -4.99 -8.58
C ALA A 243 0.63 -3.72 -9.01
N TRP A 244 -0.68 -3.65 -8.75
CA TRP A 244 -1.49 -2.46 -9.03
C TRP A 244 -1.03 -1.26 -8.21
N VAL A 245 -0.77 -1.44 -6.91
CA VAL A 245 -0.24 -0.37 -6.04
C VAL A 245 1.13 0.11 -6.53
N LEU A 246 2.03 -0.82 -6.90
CA LEU A 246 3.34 -0.46 -7.46
C LEU A 246 3.21 0.33 -8.77
N ILE A 247 2.37 -0.11 -9.71
CA ILE A 247 2.12 0.58 -10.98
C ILE A 247 1.49 1.95 -10.73
N TYR A 248 0.54 2.04 -9.80
CA TYR A 248 -0.08 3.30 -9.42
C TYR A 248 0.97 4.31 -8.93
N HIS A 249 1.83 3.93 -7.98
CA HIS A 249 2.84 4.84 -7.42
C HIS A 249 4.04 5.08 -8.34
N ALA A 250 4.46 4.08 -9.13
CA ALA A 250 5.66 4.22 -9.98
C ALA A 250 5.37 4.85 -11.34
N VAL A 251 4.14 4.76 -11.84
CA VAL A 251 3.81 5.21 -13.21
C VAL A 251 2.69 6.25 -13.20
N TYR A 252 1.52 5.90 -12.62
CA TYR A 252 0.34 6.74 -12.72
C TYR A 252 0.51 8.07 -11.98
N ARG A 253 0.92 8.02 -10.71
CA ARG A 253 1.10 9.22 -9.89
C ARG A 253 2.14 10.20 -10.45
N PRO A 254 3.34 9.80 -10.89
CA PRO A 254 4.28 10.71 -11.55
C PRO A 254 3.74 11.37 -12.81
N ILE A 255 2.96 10.65 -13.63
CA ILE A 255 2.33 11.20 -14.83
C ILE A 255 1.28 12.25 -14.49
N GLU A 256 0.42 11.95 -13.49
CA GLU A 256 -0.60 12.86 -13.00
C GLU A 256 0.03 14.16 -12.44
N GLU A 257 1.07 14.01 -11.65
CA GLU A 257 1.82 15.12 -11.07
C GLU A 257 2.53 15.97 -12.13
N GLN A 258 3.15 15.32 -13.12
CA GLN A 258 3.78 16.02 -14.23
C GLN A 258 2.76 16.84 -15.04
N LYS A 259 1.54 16.31 -15.21
CA LYS A 259 0.43 17.04 -15.83
C LYS A 259 0.01 18.23 -14.97
N LEU A 260 -0.19 18.02 -13.67
CA LEU A 260 -0.58 19.06 -12.72
C LEU A 260 0.41 20.22 -12.72
N ASN A 261 1.71 19.92 -12.62
CA ASN A 261 2.78 20.92 -12.67
C ASN A 261 2.87 21.58 -14.05
N GLY A 262 2.71 20.83 -15.13
CA GLY A 262 2.68 21.40 -16.49
C GLY A 262 1.52 22.36 -16.72
N ASP A 263 0.38 22.13 -16.09
CA ASP A 263 -0.79 23.02 -16.22
C ASP A 263 -0.55 24.36 -15.51
N ILE A 264 0.01 24.35 -14.28
CA ILE A 264 0.33 25.60 -13.57
C ILE A 264 1.49 26.37 -14.23
N GLN A 265 2.49 25.66 -14.80
CA GLN A 265 3.58 26.26 -15.58
C GLN A 265 3.06 26.96 -16.84
N LYS A 266 2.09 26.37 -17.55
CA LYS A 266 1.45 27.02 -18.70
C LYS A 266 0.76 28.33 -18.30
N ILE A 267 0.08 28.35 -17.15
CA ILE A 267 -0.54 29.56 -16.63
C ILE A 267 0.53 30.61 -16.28
N ALA A 268 1.59 30.19 -15.57
CA ALA A 268 2.67 31.09 -15.18
C ALA A 268 3.38 31.74 -16.36
N HIS A 269 3.64 30.95 -17.41
CA HIS A 269 4.40 31.40 -18.58
C HIS A 269 3.52 31.80 -19.78
N SER A 270 2.18 31.88 -19.59
CA SER A 270 1.28 32.37 -20.64
C SER A 270 1.51 33.85 -20.91
N THR A 271 2.08 34.15 -22.04
CA THR A 271 2.06 35.50 -22.61
C THR A 271 0.79 35.61 -23.46
N GLU A 272 -0.31 36.16 -22.90
CA GLU A 272 -1.41 36.62 -23.76
C GLU A 272 -0.95 37.84 -24.55
N GLU A 273 -0.64 37.68 -25.83
CA GLU A 273 -0.78 38.73 -26.83
C GLU A 273 -2.29 38.99 -26.98
N LYS A 274 -2.85 39.87 -26.19
CA LYS A 274 -4.15 40.50 -26.48
C LYS A 274 -3.93 41.56 -27.49
N GLU A 275 -4.27 41.27 -28.75
CA GLU A 275 -4.52 42.31 -29.73
C GLU A 275 -5.59 43.27 -29.19
N GLY A 276 -5.19 44.54 -28.91
CA GLY A 276 -6.05 45.70 -28.74
C GLY A 276 -6.80 45.78 -27.40
N GLY A 277 -6.11 46.19 -26.33
CA GLY A 277 -6.72 46.59 -25.06
C GLY A 277 -5.66 46.88 -24.03
N GLU A 278 -5.86 47.93 -23.24
CA GLU A 278 -4.96 48.42 -22.20
C GLU A 278 -4.35 47.27 -21.38
N THR A 279 -3.01 47.23 -21.34
CA THR A 279 -2.23 46.26 -20.60
C THR A 279 -2.63 46.29 -19.12
N PRO A 280 -3.12 45.16 -18.53
CA PRO A 280 -3.23 45.04 -17.08
C PRO A 280 -1.83 45.15 -16.49
N ASN A 281 -1.74 45.75 -15.33
CA ASN A 281 -0.57 46.10 -14.54
C ASN A 281 0.51 45.01 -14.52
N LYS A 282 1.32 44.89 -15.59
CA LYS A 282 2.60 44.20 -15.54
C LYS A 282 3.52 45.05 -14.70
N GLY A 283 3.86 44.61 -13.52
CA GLY A 283 5.08 45.08 -12.87
C GLY A 283 6.17 45.03 -13.92
N LYS A 284 6.77 46.15 -14.21
CA LYS A 284 7.67 46.40 -15.33
C LYS A 284 8.76 45.30 -15.36
N GLY A 285 8.57 44.22 -16.15
CA GLY A 285 9.61 43.23 -16.43
C GLY A 285 9.31 41.77 -16.05
N SER A 286 8.22 41.42 -15.32
CA SER A 286 7.99 40.02 -14.90
C SER A 286 7.62 39.11 -16.06
N SER A 287 8.33 37.96 -16.15
CA SER A 287 8.03 36.90 -17.12
C SER A 287 6.89 35.99 -16.62
N ILE A 288 6.34 36.24 -15.42
CA ILE A 288 5.30 35.42 -14.76
C ILE A 288 3.97 36.12 -14.83
N ASN A 289 2.92 35.38 -15.20
CA ASN A 289 1.52 35.86 -15.21
C ASN A 289 0.90 35.74 -13.82
N TRP A 290 1.17 36.74 -12.97
CA TRP A 290 0.69 36.78 -11.59
C TRP A 290 -0.84 36.86 -11.49
N ASP A 291 -1.50 37.59 -12.40
CA ASP A 291 -2.94 37.77 -12.37
C ASP A 291 -3.70 36.44 -12.47
N ASP A 292 -3.28 35.58 -13.38
CA ASP A 292 -3.92 34.27 -13.55
C ASP A 292 -3.48 33.26 -12.48
N LEU A 293 -2.23 33.29 -12.03
CA LEU A 293 -1.78 32.45 -10.92
C LEU A 293 -2.56 32.73 -9.61
N LEU A 294 -2.77 34.01 -9.28
CA LEU A 294 -3.50 34.42 -8.07
C LEU A 294 -5.00 34.13 -8.15
N LYS A 295 -5.58 33.96 -9.35
CA LYS A 295 -6.94 33.45 -9.51
C LYS A 295 -7.01 31.96 -9.18
N VAL A 296 -5.96 31.19 -9.47
CA VAL A 296 -5.89 29.76 -9.13
C VAL A 296 -5.74 29.59 -7.63
N ASN A 297 -4.74 30.26 -7.02
CA ASN A 297 -4.55 30.22 -5.56
C ASN A 297 -3.89 31.53 -5.07
N LYS A 298 -4.59 32.24 -4.20
CA LYS A 298 -4.12 33.49 -3.59
C LYS A 298 -2.94 33.31 -2.62
N GLU A 299 -2.61 32.08 -2.25
CA GLU A 299 -1.48 31.73 -1.38
C GLU A 299 -0.19 31.49 -2.16
N ILE A 300 -0.20 31.64 -3.49
CA ILE A 300 1.03 31.68 -4.31
C ILE A 300 1.71 33.03 -4.03
N VAL A 301 2.90 32.98 -3.44
CA VAL A 301 3.68 34.15 -3.02
C VAL A 301 4.94 34.35 -3.85
N GLY A 302 5.33 33.36 -4.65
CA GLY A 302 6.51 33.41 -5.48
C GLY A 302 6.51 32.34 -6.54
N TRP A 303 7.51 32.43 -7.43
CA TRP A 303 7.82 31.44 -8.46
C TRP A 303 9.32 31.19 -8.47
N ILE A 304 9.72 29.91 -8.26
CA ILE A 304 11.13 29.53 -8.23
C ILE A 304 11.51 28.76 -9.48
N GLN A 305 12.65 29.13 -10.08
CA GLN A 305 13.20 28.45 -11.26
C GLN A 305 14.72 28.32 -11.17
N ILE A 306 15.24 27.15 -11.52
CA ILE A 306 16.65 26.90 -11.74
C ILE A 306 16.82 26.41 -13.19
N ASN A 307 17.33 27.26 -14.04
CA ASN A 307 17.44 26.98 -15.48
C ASN A 307 18.23 25.70 -15.73
N GLY A 308 17.72 24.85 -16.63
CA GLY A 308 18.35 23.57 -16.99
C GLY A 308 18.10 22.43 -15.99
N THR A 309 17.22 22.64 -15.00
CA THR A 309 16.72 21.62 -14.08
C THR A 309 15.20 21.50 -14.17
N LYS A 310 14.60 20.57 -13.43
CA LYS A 310 13.14 20.46 -13.32
C LYS A 310 12.53 21.48 -12.35
N ILE A 311 13.34 22.26 -11.62
CA ILE A 311 12.83 23.24 -10.67
C ILE A 311 12.27 24.44 -11.42
N ASP A 312 10.92 24.46 -11.50
CA ASP A 312 10.12 25.50 -12.12
C ASP A 312 8.71 25.42 -11.52
N TYR A 313 8.53 25.99 -10.30
CA TYR A 313 7.38 25.75 -9.45
C TYR A 313 6.84 27.01 -8.77
N PRO A 314 5.51 27.07 -8.49
CA PRO A 314 4.96 28.07 -7.57
C PRO A 314 5.50 27.84 -6.15
N VAL A 315 5.68 28.94 -5.45
CA VAL A 315 5.97 28.94 -4.00
C VAL A 315 4.74 29.41 -3.26
N LEU A 316 4.31 28.64 -2.27
CA LEU A 316 3.08 28.88 -1.53
C LEU A 316 3.34 29.23 -0.06
N TRP A 317 2.44 30.02 0.51
CA TRP A 317 2.48 30.37 1.92
C TRP A 317 1.09 30.29 2.55
N HIS A 318 0.87 29.26 3.35
CA HIS A 318 -0.38 29.11 4.12
C HIS A 318 -0.28 29.87 5.44
N LYS A 319 -1.20 30.84 5.65
CA LYS A 319 -1.30 31.66 6.87
C LYS A 319 -2.44 31.21 7.79
N GLY A 320 -3.01 30.02 7.56
CA GLY A 320 -4.16 29.51 8.29
C GLY A 320 -3.82 28.89 9.65
N ASP A 321 -4.72 28.04 10.12
CA ASP A 321 -4.66 27.40 11.44
C ASP A 321 -3.55 26.34 11.61
N ASP A 322 -2.77 26.09 10.58
CA ASP A 322 -1.62 25.17 10.64
C ASP A 322 -0.43 25.84 11.33
N ILE A 323 -0.38 25.70 12.66
CA ILE A 323 0.72 26.20 13.51
C ILE A 323 2.09 25.57 13.16
N THR A 324 2.10 24.47 12.38
CA THR A 324 3.35 23.84 11.92
C THR A 324 3.90 24.51 10.67
N GLY A 325 3.10 25.30 9.96
CA GLY A 325 3.43 25.88 8.67
C GLY A 325 3.72 24.88 7.58
N GLN A 326 3.25 23.63 7.72
CA GLN A 326 3.55 22.53 6.82
C GLN A 326 2.37 22.10 5.95
N TYR A 327 1.33 22.91 5.87
CA TYR A 327 0.12 22.61 5.07
C TYR A 327 0.48 22.12 3.66
N TYR A 328 1.33 22.86 2.96
CA TYR A 328 1.76 22.53 1.60
C TYR A 328 2.81 21.40 1.50
N LEU A 329 3.20 20.81 2.62
CA LEU A 329 3.99 19.58 2.58
C LEU A 329 3.20 18.41 1.97
N ASN A 330 1.86 18.40 2.18
CA ASN A 330 0.96 17.32 1.76
C ASN A 330 -0.26 17.83 0.96
N HIS A 331 -0.21 19.04 0.41
CA HIS A 331 -1.27 19.61 -0.41
C HIS A 331 -0.68 20.26 -1.66
N ASN A 332 -1.34 20.05 -2.81
CA ASN A 332 -0.97 20.69 -4.06
C ASN A 332 -1.45 22.16 -4.12
N TYR A 333 -1.12 22.85 -5.20
CA TYR A 333 -1.51 24.26 -5.37
C TYR A 333 -3.03 24.47 -5.51
N LYS A 334 -3.83 23.40 -5.74
CA LYS A 334 -5.31 23.44 -5.71
C LYS A 334 -5.88 23.19 -4.32
N ARG A 335 -5.02 22.97 -3.31
CA ARG A 335 -5.33 22.62 -1.93
C ARG A 335 -5.88 21.20 -1.74
N ASP A 336 -5.77 20.34 -2.76
CA ASP A 336 -6.08 18.92 -2.62
C ASP A 336 -4.93 18.20 -1.89
N TYR A 337 -5.28 17.17 -1.12
CA TYR A 337 -4.27 16.33 -0.49
C TYR A 337 -3.40 15.65 -1.56
N ASP A 338 -2.10 15.85 -1.45
CA ASP A 338 -1.12 15.33 -2.38
C ASP A 338 0.23 15.06 -1.71
N SER A 339 0.73 13.84 -1.85
CA SER A 339 2.00 13.43 -1.26
C SER A 339 3.24 14.09 -1.89
N TYR A 340 3.09 14.72 -3.05
CA TYR A 340 4.14 15.55 -3.66
C TYR A 340 4.22 16.93 -3.02
N GLY A 341 3.09 17.41 -2.49
CA GLY A 341 2.99 18.73 -1.90
C GLY A 341 3.33 19.86 -2.88
N CYS A 342 3.80 20.96 -2.36
CA CYS A 342 4.32 22.10 -3.12
C CYS A 342 5.64 22.58 -2.52
N ILE A 343 6.29 23.51 -3.23
CA ILE A 343 7.35 24.33 -2.62
C ILE A 343 6.67 25.38 -1.74
N PHE A 344 7.11 25.52 -0.50
CA PHE A 344 6.45 26.41 0.46
C PHE A 344 7.43 27.15 1.37
N LEU A 345 6.97 28.31 1.86
CA LEU A 345 7.70 29.20 2.76
C LEU A 345 7.67 28.63 4.19
N ASP A 346 8.84 28.62 4.85
CA ASP A 346 8.97 28.23 6.25
C ASP A 346 8.26 29.25 7.17
N TYR A 347 7.54 28.76 8.18
CA TYR A 347 6.81 29.60 9.15
C TYR A 347 7.71 30.54 9.97
N ARG A 348 9.02 30.27 10.06
CA ARG A 348 10.00 31.12 10.74
C ARG A 348 10.38 32.36 9.94
N CYS A 349 9.95 32.45 8.69
CA CYS A 349 9.98 33.69 7.92
C CYS A 349 8.82 34.59 8.39
N THR A 350 8.97 35.17 9.59
CA THR A 350 7.89 35.94 10.26
C THR A 350 7.52 37.21 9.51
N SER A 351 8.48 37.79 8.78
CA SER A 351 8.27 38.92 7.85
C SER A 351 7.77 38.47 6.47
N GLY A 352 7.52 37.17 6.29
CA GLY A 352 7.05 36.55 5.04
C GLY A 352 8.08 36.72 3.94
N MET A 353 7.65 37.28 2.80
CA MET A 353 8.49 37.52 1.64
C MET A 353 9.48 38.68 1.82
N ASN A 354 9.38 39.43 2.91
CA ASN A 354 10.32 40.48 3.32
C ASN A 354 11.35 40.01 4.35
N SER A 355 11.38 38.70 4.65
CA SER A 355 12.37 38.15 5.57
C SER A 355 13.77 38.30 4.99
N LYS A 356 14.76 38.59 5.84
CA LYS A 356 16.17 38.73 5.46
C LYS A 356 16.73 37.48 4.81
N ASN A 357 16.19 36.30 5.17
CA ASN A 357 16.45 35.00 4.56
C ASN A 357 15.11 34.30 4.28
N ILE A 358 14.77 34.16 3.02
CA ILE A 358 13.57 33.42 2.59
C ILE A 358 13.92 31.95 2.60
N VAL A 359 13.31 31.17 3.50
CA VAL A 359 13.54 29.73 3.63
C VAL A 359 12.41 28.96 2.96
N LEU A 360 12.74 28.15 1.97
CA LEU A 360 11.80 27.35 1.19
C LEU A 360 12.03 25.86 1.39
N HIS A 361 10.96 25.12 1.55
CA HIS A 361 10.95 23.66 1.64
C HIS A 361 10.29 23.02 0.42
N GLY A 362 10.79 21.86 0.02
CA GLY A 362 10.21 21.02 -1.01
C GLY A 362 10.65 19.58 -0.87
N HIS A 363 9.80 18.65 -1.28
CA HIS A 363 10.13 17.22 -1.25
C HIS A 363 11.29 16.86 -2.19
N HIS A 364 11.98 15.79 -1.84
CA HIS A 364 12.85 15.06 -2.75
C HIS A 364 12.07 13.88 -3.32
N MET A 365 11.54 14.02 -4.52
CA MET A 365 10.76 12.97 -5.17
C MET A 365 11.65 12.07 -6.04
N ASN A 366 11.35 10.77 -6.06
CA ASN A 366 12.13 9.77 -6.81
C ASN A 366 12.09 9.97 -8.33
N ASP A 367 11.07 10.63 -8.85
CA ASP A 367 10.94 10.99 -10.26
C ASP A 367 11.74 12.25 -10.65
N GLY A 368 12.46 12.82 -9.69
CA GLY A 368 13.30 14.02 -9.87
C GLY A 368 12.52 15.32 -9.85
N SER A 369 11.23 15.32 -9.47
CA SER A 369 10.41 16.53 -9.30
C SER A 369 10.63 17.20 -7.95
N MET A 370 9.94 18.32 -7.73
CA MET A 370 10.07 19.20 -6.57
C MET A 370 11.52 19.67 -6.37
N PHE A 371 12.07 19.54 -5.17
CA PHE A 371 13.46 19.91 -4.86
C PHE A 371 14.47 18.75 -4.99
N ALA A 372 14.09 17.66 -5.68
CA ALA A 372 15.04 16.57 -5.92
C ALA A 372 16.31 17.03 -6.66
N GLY A 373 16.19 17.99 -7.60
CA GLY A 373 17.33 18.57 -8.32
C GLY A 373 18.36 19.29 -7.44
N LEU A 374 18.04 19.64 -6.18
CA LEU A 374 19.01 20.19 -5.25
C LEU A 374 20.09 19.16 -4.86
N MET A 375 19.77 17.87 -4.94
CA MET A 375 20.73 16.80 -4.67
C MET A 375 21.88 16.80 -5.67
N ASP A 376 21.63 17.27 -6.90
CA ASP A 376 22.65 17.33 -7.94
C ASP A 376 23.78 18.30 -7.61
N TYR A 377 23.53 19.35 -6.82
CA TYR A 377 24.58 20.23 -6.29
C TYR A 377 25.44 19.53 -5.23
N GLY A 378 24.78 18.76 -4.35
CA GLY A 378 25.45 18.12 -3.22
C GLY A 378 26.28 16.90 -3.62
N GLY A 379 25.77 16.07 -4.52
CA GLY A 379 26.38 14.79 -4.83
C GLY A 379 26.75 14.02 -3.56
N THR A 380 27.88 13.33 -3.57
CA THR A 380 28.45 12.68 -2.37
C THR A 380 29.27 13.69 -1.53
N GLU A 381 30.10 14.51 -2.18
CA GLU A 381 31.03 15.47 -1.53
C GLU A 381 31.08 16.81 -2.27
N GLY A 382 30.00 17.15 -2.99
CA GLY A 382 29.89 18.33 -3.84
C GLY A 382 30.02 18.00 -5.33
N ASN A 383 29.20 18.66 -6.16
CA ASN A 383 29.20 18.52 -7.61
C ASN A 383 29.53 19.87 -8.26
N LEU A 384 30.83 20.11 -8.44
CA LEU A 384 31.33 21.36 -8.98
C LEU A 384 30.86 21.61 -10.42
N ASP A 385 30.76 20.58 -11.25
CA ASP A 385 30.34 20.71 -12.65
C ASP A 385 28.85 21.11 -12.74
N PHE A 386 28.02 20.58 -11.86
CA PHE A 386 26.62 20.98 -11.78
C PHE A 386 26.48 22.43 -11.32
N TYR A 387 27.20 22.81 -10.25
CA TYR A 387 27.24 24.20 -9.77
C TYR A 387 27.66 25.17 -10.88
N LYS A 388 28.74 24.85 -11.62
CA LYS A 388 29.23 25.72 -12.72
C LYS A 388 28.20 25.94 -13.83
N LYS A 389 27.35 24.96 -14.08
CA LYS A 389 26.25 25.06 -15.06
C LYS A 389 25.03 25.81 -14.51
N HIS A 390 24.78 25.73 -13.20
CA HIS A 390 23.59 26.26 -12.54
C HIS A 390 23.96 27.12 -11.33
N PRO A 391 24.73 28.21 -11.44
CA PRO A 391 25.25 28.96 -10.30
C PRO A 391 24.24 29.96 -9.74
N THR A 392 23.05 30.08 -10.33
CA THR A 392 22.02 31.07 -9.96
C THR A 392 20.65 30.44 -9.87
N ILE A 393 19.82 31.04 -9.02
CA ILE A 393 18.40 30.71 -8.82
C ILE A 393 17.60 31.94 -9.22
N LYS A 394 16.55 31.76 -10.01
CA LYS A 394 15.55 32.77 -10.28
C LYS A 394 14.40 32.60 -9.30
N PHE A 395 14.05 33.66 -8.60
CA PHE A 395 12.94 33.67 -7.66
C PHE A 395 12.17 34.98 -7.81
N ASP A 396 11.04 34.89 -8.47
CA ASP A 396 10.17 35.99 -8.80
C ASP A 396 9.00 36.06 -7.81
N THR A 397 8.53 37.25 -7.51
CA THR A 397 7.38 37.52 -6.65
C THR A 397 6.43 38.50 -7.34
N PRO A 398 5.17 38.65 -6.89
CA PRO A 398 4.29 39.70 -7.40
C PRO A 398 4.84 41.12 -7.24
N GLN A 399 5.83 41.32 -6.36
CA GLN A 399 6.47 42.62 -6.11
C GLN A 399 7.67 42.89 -7.03
N GLY A 400 8.21 41.87 -7.67
CA GLY A 400 9.32 41.99 -8.60
C GLY A 400 10.13 40.71 -8.78
N ASP A 401 10.91 40.68 -9.82
CA ASP A 401 11.79 39.59 -10.19
C ASP A 401 13.07 39.60 -9.36
N GLY A 402 13.60 38.42 -9.04
CA GLY A 402 14.83 38.25 -8.29
C GLY A 402 15.75 37.21 -8.90
N VAL A 403 17.03 37.52 -8.97
CA VAL A 403 18.09 36.54 -9.28
C VAL A 403 18.96 36.39 -8.03
N TYR A 404 19.27 35.17 -7.66
CA TYR A 404 20.09 34.85 -6.50
C TYR A 404 21.30 34.06 -6.94
N LYS A 405 22.50 34.43 -6.47
CA LYS A 405 23.75 33.72 -6.67
C LYS A 405 23.99 32.73 -5.56
N ILE A 406 24.22 31.46 -5.88
CA ILE A 406 24.46 30.42 -4.89
C ILE A 406 25.78 30.70 -4.18
N ILE A 407 25.72 30.77 -2.84
CA ILE A 407 26.86 31.05 -1.95
C ILE A 407 27.29 29.80 -1.18
N SER A 408 26.40 28.82 -1.00
CA SER A 408 26.68 27.64 -0.20
C SER A 408 25.79 26.45 -0.59
N VAL A 409 26.36 25.26 -0.59
CA VAL A 409 25.66 23.98 -0.76
C VAL A 409 26.18 23.03 0.30
N TYR A 410 25.33 22.55 1.19
CA TYR A 410 25.79 21.66 2.28
C TYR A 410 24.75 20.62 2.67
N LYS A 411 25.20 19.64 3.43
CA LYS A 411 24.38 18.59 4.03
C LYS A 411 24.31 18.78 5.55
N THR A 412 23.14 18.58 6.13
CA THR A 412 22.96 18.75 7.57
C THR A 412 22.00 17.71 8.15
N ASN A 413 22.14 17.46 9.47
CA ASN A 413 21.23 16.59 10.22
C ASN A 413 19.98 17.35 10.68
N THR A 414 18.96 16.58 11.07
CA THR A 414 17.78 17.07 11.80
C THR A 414 17.54 16.26 13.07
N LEU A 415 18.33 15.21 13.31
CA LEU A 415 18.26 14.37 14.51
C LEU A 415 19.40 14.73 15.47
N SER A 416 19.09 14.92 16.75
CA SER A 416 20.06 15.14 17.81
C SER A 416 21.06 13.98 17.96
N ALA A 417 20.63 12.74 17.68
CA ALA A 417 21.52 11.57 17.65
C ALA A 417 22.67 11.67 16.63
N HIS A 418 22.57 12.56 15.64
CA HIS A 418 23.60 12.82 14.64
C HIS A 418 24.54 13.95 15.00
N GLY A 419 24.46 14.44 16.23
CA GLY A 419 25.21 15.57 16.76
C GLY A 419 24.43 16.88 16.78
N GLU A 420 25.09 17.95 17.18
CA GLU A 420 24.51 19.29 17.23
C GLU A 420 23.90 19.69 15.89
N PHE A 421 22.68 20.21 15.94
CA PHE A 421 21.94 20.68 14.78
C PHE A 421 22.31 22.14 14.47
N PHE A 422 22.75 22.40 13.24
CA PHE A 422 22.88 23.76 12.75
C PHE A 422 21.50 24.33 12.40
N LYS A 423 21.03 25.30 13.18
CA LYS A 423 19.73 25.99 13.00
C LYS A 423 19.76 26.86 11.74
N TYR A 424 19.62 26.26 10.57
CA TYR A 424 19.65 26.99 9.29
C TYR A 424 18.29 27.60 8.90
N MET A 425 17.22 27.15 9.50
CA MET A 425 15.86 27.64 9.23
C MET A 425 15.61 28.92 10.04
N VAL A 426 16.26 30.01 9.66
CA VAL A 426 16.13 31.32 10.26
C VAL A 426 15.73 32.32 9.18
N GLY A 427 14.56 32.92 9.31
CA GLY A 427 14.05 33.92 8.35
C GLY A 427 14.56 35.34 8.66
N ASP A 428 14.50 35.74 9.93
CA ASP A 428 14.85 37.08 10.37
C ASP A 428 15.93 37.03 11.46
N PHE A 429 16.80 38.03 11.52
CA PHE A 429 17.94 38.11 12.43
C PHE A 429 17.79 39.29 13.37
N GLN A 430 18.38 39.20 14.57
CA GLN A 430 18.30 40.26 15.56
C GLN A 430 19.20 41.46 15.20
N ASN A 431 20.32 41.19 14.55
CA ASN A 431 21.31 42.19 14.13
C ASN A 431 22.21 41.65 13.01
N ASP A 432 23.06 42.50 12.45
CA ASP A 432 23.95 42.16 11.36
C ASP A 432 25.02 41.13 11.74
N LYS A 433 25.47 41.12 12.98
CA LYS A 433 26.44 40.15 13.50
C LYS A 433 25.84 38.74 13.51
N ASP A 434 24.60 38.57 13.97
CA ASP A 434 23.89 37.30 13.94
C ASP A 434 23.67 36.83 12.49
N PHE A 435 23.33 37.74 11.59
CA PHE A 435 23.20 37.47 10.16
C PHE A 435 24.54 36.99 9.57
N MET A 436 25.64 37.73 9.78
CA MET A 436 26.95 37.37 9.24
C MET A 436 27.50 36.08 9.88
N ASN A 437 27.20 35.82 11.16
CA ASN A 437 27.54 34.53 11.79
C ASN A 437 26.75 33.36 11.17
N TYR A 438 25.49 33.57 10.80
CA TYR A 438 24.72 32.61 10.03
C TYR A 438 25.35 32.35 8.66
N VAL A 439 25.68 33.39 7.90
CA VAL A 439 26.37 33.29 6.59
C VAL A 439 27.66 32.51 6.72
N TYR A 440 28.51 32.87 7.70
CA TYR A 440 29.78 32.16 7.97
C TYR A 440 29.54 30.67 8.22
N ASN A 441 28.55 30.35 9.03
CA ASN A 441 28.21 28.97 9.35
C ASN A 441 27.68 28.17 8.14
N THR A 442 27.00 28.79 7.19
CA THR A 442 26.64 28.13 5.94
C THR A 442 27.85 27.91 5.03
N ARG A 443 28.74 28.89 4.97
CA ARG A 443 29.96 28.87 4.11
C ARG A 443 30.95 27.81 4.52
N ILE A 444 31.26 27.67 5.83
CA ILE A 444 32.19 26.62 6.31
C ILE A 444 31.64 25.21 6.13
N ARG A 445 30.33 25.04 6.01
CA ARG A 445 29.67 23.74 5.75
C ARG A 445 29.54 23.47 4.25
N SER A 446 29.74 24.49 3.42
CA SER A 446 29.57 24.33 1.97
C SER A 446 30.55 23.32 1.40
N LEU A 447 30.04 22.40 0.59
CA LEU A 447 30.81 21.42 -0.17
C LEU A 447 31.54 22.05 -1.37
N ILE A 448 31.16 23.28 -1.73
CA ILE A 448 31.69 24.04 -2.85
C ILE A 448 32.08 25.43 -2.35
N ASN A 449 33.30 25.85 -2.64
CA ASN A 449 33.75 27.23 -2.48
C ASN A 449 33.14 28.07 -3.62
N CYS A 450 32.02 28.73 -3.32
CA CYS A 450 31.28 29.55 -4.27
C CYS A 450 31.91 30.97 -4.32
N PRO A 451 32.35 31.48 -5.50
CA PRO A 451 33.02 32.77 -5.60
C PRO A 451 32.01 33.92 -5.66
N VAL A 452 31.30 34.13 -4.59
CA VAL A 452 30.27 35.18 -4.44
C VAL A 452 30.48 35.88 -3.10
N ASP A 453 30.66 37.19 -3.15
CA ASP A 453 30.83 38.01 -1.95
C ASP A 453 29.49 38.22 -1.23
N VAL A 454 29.56 38.38 0.10
CA VAL A 454 28.38 38.60 0.96
C VAL A 454 28.70 39.62 2.04
N ASN A 455 27.74 40.50 2.33
CA ASN A 455 27.82 41.42 3.46
C ASN A 455 26.48 41.54 4.23
N GLU A 456 26.48 42.37 5.25
CA GLU A 456 25.38 42.59 6.18
C GLU A 456 24.09 43.13 5.54
N ASP A 457 24.18 43.80 4.37
CA ASP A 457 23.02 44.38 3.66
C ASP A 457 22.29 43.36 2.80
N ASP A 458 22.91 42.20 2.51
CA ASP A 458 22.38 41.23 1.56
C ASP A 458 21.15 40.48 2.08
N GLU A 459 20.30 40.07 1.12
CA GLU A 459 19.13 39.19 1.33
C GLU A 459 19.44 37.77 0.85
N LEU A 460 18.97 36.78 1.60
CA LEU A 460 19.23 35.38 1.30
C LEU A 460 17.97 34.62 0.86
N LEU A 461 18.21 33.55 0.11
CA LEU A 461 17.25 32.52 -0.26
C LEU A 461 17.85 31.16 0.12
N THR A 462 17.19 30.45 1.01
CA THR A 462 17.61 29.12 1.49
C THR A 462 16.64 28.06 1.02
N LEU A 463 17.09 27.08 0.25
CA LEU A 463 16.31 25.95 -0.25
C LEU A 463 16.68 24.70 0.52
N SER A 464 15.69 23.95 0.99
CA SER A 464 15.88 22.75 1.80
C SER A 464 15.06 21.57 1.31
N THR A 465 15.71 20.41 1.15
CA THR A 465 15.06 19.15 0.79
C THR A 465 15.64 17.97 1.59
N CYS A 466 14.90 16.85 1.59
CA CYS A 466 15.37 15.61 2.20
C CYS A 466 16.59 15.05 1.47
N SER A 467 17.49 14.44 2.23
CA SER A 467 18.71 13.81 1.76
C SER A 467 18.90 12.47 2.48
N TYR A 468 19.54 11.50 1.85
CA TYR A 468 19.49 10.10 2.30
C TYR A 468 20.86 9.51 2.68
N GLU A 469 21.89 10.33 2.80
CA GLU A 469 23.22 9.88 3.24
C GLU A 469 23.18 9.33 4.66
N TYR A 470 22.34 9.92 5.50
CA TYR A 470 21.95 9.44 6.83
C TYR A 470 20.45 9.68 7.03
N THR A 471 19.86 8.98 7.98
CA THR A 471 18.44 9.15 8.31
C THR A 471 18.10 10.62 8.61
N ASN A 472 17.05 11.14 7.97
CA ASN A 472 16.57 12.51 8.17
C ASN A 472 17.61 13.62 7.90
N PHE A 473 18.55 13.40 7.01
CA PHE A 473 19.43 14.46 6.51
C PHE A 473 18.70 15.42 5.58
N ARG A 474 19.31 16.58 5.39
CA ARG A 474 18.86 17.60 4.45
C ARG A 474 20.01 18.04 3.56
N THR A 475 19.69 18.28 2.30
CA THR A 475 20.52 19.09 1.39
C THR A 475 19.98 20.50 1.42
N VAL A 476 20.87 21.46 1.67
CA VAL A 476 20.55 22.87 1.77
C VAL A 476 21.38 23.65 0.76
N VAL A 477 20.72 24.51 -0.03
CA VAL A 477 21.35 25.45 -0.96
C VAL A 477 21.00 26.86 -0.50
N VAL A 478 22.01 27.67 -0.25
CA VAL A 478 21.84 29.07 0.15
C VAL A 478 22.34 29.97 -0.96
N ALA A 479 21.56 30.96 -1.31
CA ALA A 479 21.88 31.92 -2.34
C ALA A 479 21.65 33.35 -1.85
N ARG A 480 22.42 34.30 -2.38
CA ARG A 480 22.36 35.73 -2.08
C ARG A 480 21.71 36.46 -3.25
N ARG A 481 20.78 37.37 -2.98
CA ARG A 481 20.15 38.21 -4.01
C ARG A 481 21.18 39.05 -4.76
N VAL A 482 21.06 39.12 -6.07
CA VAL A 482 21.88 40.02 -6.89
C VAL A 482 21.57 41.46 -6.48
N ARG A 483 22.61 42.23 -6.15
CA ARG A 483 22.50 43.62 -5.70
C ARG A 483 22.11 44.54 -6.86
N ILE A 484 21.58 45.72 -6.57
CA ILE A 484 21.24 46.70 -7.59
C ILE A 484 22.52 47.14 -8.32
N GLY A 485 22.51 47.04 -9.65
CA GLY A 485 23.66 47.38 -10.52
C GLY A 485 24.71 46.27 -10.63
N GLU A 486 24.56 45.16 -9.88
CA GLU A 486 25.43 44.00 -10.02
C GLU A 486 25.01 43.11 -11.20
N THR A 487 25.99 42.51 -11.90
CA THR A 487 25.67 41.49 -12.90
C THR A 487 25.20 40.20 -12.28
N SER A 488 24.20 39.52 -12.88
CA SER A 488 23.77 38.20 -12.43
C SER A 488 24.77 37.07 -12.75
N LYS A 489 25.81 37.33 -13.52
CA LYS A 489 26.83 36.33 -13.86
C LYS A 489 27.71 36.02 -12.65
N VAL A 490 28.10 34.76 -12.49
CA VAL A 490 29.05 34.26 -11.49
C VAL A 490 30.32 33.81 -12.23
N ASP A 491 31.50 34.23 -11.77
CA ASP A 491 32.78 33.73 -12.31
C ASP A 491 33.06 32.31 -11.76
N THR A 492 32.39 31.32 -12.34
CA THR A 492 32.46 29.93 -11.91
C THR A 492 33.84 29.29 -12.11
N ASN A 493 34.78 29.96 -12.81
CA ASN A 493 36.17 29.46 -12.91
C ASN A 493 36.91 29.53 -11.58
N LYS A 494 36.51 30.42 -10.69
CA LYS A 494 37.06 30.55 -9.34
C LYS A 494 36.44 29.56 -8.33
N ALA A 495 35.39 28.84 -8.73
CA ALA A 495 34.76 27.86 -7.85
C ALA A 495 35.62 26.60 -7.75
N SER A 496 35.66 26.00 -6.56
CA SER A 496 36.36 24.76 -6.29
C SER A 496 35.58 23.88 -5.29
N LEU A 497 35.90 22.59 -5.21
CA LEU A 497 35.39 21.74 -4.14
C LEU A 497 36.02 22.17 -2.80
N ASN A 498 35.22 22.14 -1.73
CA ASN A 498 35.69 22.44 -0.38
C ASN A 498 36.03 21.15 0.37
N GLY A 499 37.28 20.73 0.33
CA GLY A 499 37.77 19.56 1.09
C GLY A 499 37.72 19.73 2.62
N ASN A 500 37.52 20.96 3.12
CA ASN A 500 37.45 21.28 4.55
C ASN A 500 35.99 21.54 5.03
N ALA A 501 35.00 21.12 4.27
CA ALA A 501 33.60 21.31 4.64
C ALA A 501 33.28 20.71 6.02
N VAL A 502 32.61 21.46 6.86
CA VAL A 502 32.21 21.01 8.20
C VAL A 502 30.88 20.24 8.10
N TRP A 503 30.98 18.95 8.31
CA TRP A 503 29.83 18.04 8.32
C TRP A 503 29.21 17.91 9.73
N PRO A 504 28.01 17.34 9.86
CA PRO A 504 27.46 16.89 11.14
C PRO A 504 28.34 15.83 11.80
N GLU A 505 28.24 15.69 13.14
CA GLU A 505 29.07 14.77 13.94
C GLU A 505 29.02 13.32 13.46
N VAL A 506 27.85 12.86 13.02
CA VAL A 506 27.65 11.48 12.51
C VAL A 506 28.55 11.16 11.30
N TYR A 507 28.89 12.15 10.49
CA TYR A 507 29.80 11.96 9.36
C TYR A 507 31.21 11.57 9.84
N TYR A 508 31.71 12.24 10.88
CA TYR A 508 33.03 11.96 11.42
C TYR A 508 33.04 10.68 12.26
N SER A 509 32.08 10.51 13.16
CA SER A 509 32.00 9.32 14.03
C SER A 509 31.85 8.03 13.21
N SER A 510 31.08 8.03 12.12
CA SER A 510 30.95 6.88 11.22
C SER A 510 32.24 6.52 10.46
N ARG A 511 33.22 7.44 10.40
CA ARG A 511 34.54 7.27 9.75
C ARG A 511 35.71 7.22 10.71
N GLY A 512 35.43 7.15 12.01
CA GLY A 512 36.47 7.11 13.06
C GLY A 512 37.21 8.44 13.28
N GLY A 513 36.60 9.55 12.83
CA GLY A 513 37.15 10.90 12.95
C GLY A 513 36.45 11.73 14.04
N LYS A 514 36.90 12.97 14.20
CA LYS A 514 36.34 13.95 15.12
C LYS A 514 35.96 15.23 14.34
N ARG A 515 34.80 15.80 14.63
CA ARG A 515 34.33 17.04 14.02
C ARG A 515 35.28 18.20 14.37
N PRO A 516 35.68 19.04 13.40
CA PRO A 516 36.46 20.24 13.67
C PRO A 516 35.73 21.22 14.59
N THR A 517 36.44 21.90 15.45
CA THR A 517 35.92 23.00 16.25
C THR A 517 35.64 24.19 15.32
N VAL A 518 34.44 24.74 15.41
CA VAL A 518 33.97 25.88 14.62
C VAL A 518 34.11 27.14 15.46
N THR A 519 34.64 28.23 14.90
CA THR A 519 34.63 29.57 15.50
C THR A 519 33.38 30.35 15.04
N ASP A 520 33.22 31.57 15.52
CA ASP A 520 32.24 32.53 15.04
C ASP A 520 32.80 33.41 13.92
N PHE A 521 31.92 34.15 13.21
CA PHE A 521 32.28 35.04 12.13
C PHE A 521 33.31 36.09 12.53
N CYS A 522 33.13 36.76 13.68
CA CYS A 522 34.00 37.85 14.11
C CYS A 522 35.41 37.35 14.37
N THR A 523 35.53 36.21 15.08
CA THR A 523 36.84 35.56 15.33
C THR A 523 37.56 35.15 14.04
N ALA A 524 36.79 34.60 13.07
CA ALA A 524 37.40 34.23 11.79
C ALA A 524 37.77 35.45 10.93
N TYR A 525 37.00 36.50 10.99
CA TYR A 525 37.26 37.78 10.31
C TYR A 525 38.51 38.44 10.86
N GLU A 526 38.62 38.57 12.17
CA GLU A 526 39.82 39.13 12.83
C GLU A 526 41.09 38.34 12.50
N LYS A 527 40.98 37.02 12.31
CA LYS A 527 42.11 36.15 11.92
C LYS A 527 42.38 36.12 10.40
N GLN A 528 41.70 36.99 9.64
CA GLN A 528 41.82 37.04 8.17
C GLN A 528 41.57 35.69 7.47
N GLN A 529 40.63 34.89 7.99
CA GLN A 529 40.26 33.58 7.45
C GLN A 529 39.04 33.65 6.51
N ILE A 530 38.52 34.86 6.27
CA ILE A 530 37.35 35.12 5.43
C ILE A 530 37.79 35.98 4.23
N ASP A 531 37.61 35.45 3.03
CA ASP A 531 38.01 36.09 1.76
C ASP A 531 36.79 36.53 0.92
N TRP A 532 35.60 36.22 1.35
CA TRP A 532 34.33 36.48 0.64
C TRP A 532 33.47 37.61 1.25
N TYR A 533 33.91 38.21 2.36
CA TYR A 533 33.22 39.32 2.99
C TYR A 533 33.68 40.65 2.35
N ASP A 534 32.71 41.41 1.80
CA ASP A 534 32.96 42.70 1.14
C ASP A 534 32.25 43.87 1.84
N GLY A 535 31.77 43.66 3.09
CA GLY A 535 31.14 44.71 3.91
C GLY A 535 32.13 45.60 4.65
N THR A 536 31.58 46.61 5.29
CA THR A 536 32.36 47.62 6.04
C THR A 536 31.96 47.77 7.50
N TYR A 537 31.13 46.84 8.00
CA TYR A 537 30.59 46.90 9.37
C TYR A 537 31.67 46.61 10.42
N ASP A 538 31.70 47.42 11.47
CA ASP A 538 32.57 47.19 12.63
C ASP A 538 31.86 46.32 13.67
N PHE A 539 32.23 45.05 13.73
CA PHE A 539 31.65 44.06 14.63
C PHE A 539 32.26 44.02 16.03
N LYS A 540 33.22 44.94 16.37
CA LYS A 540 34.00 44.86 17.61
C LYS A 540 33.19 45.09 18.88
N ASP A 541 32.14 45.93 18.80
CA ASP A 541 31.39 46.37 19.97
C ASP A 541 30.12 45.54 20.27
N GLN A 542 29.84 44.51 19.46
CA GLN A 542 28.65 43.68 19.66
C GLN A 542 29.01 42.30 20.24
N LYS A 543 28.55 42.00 21.47
CA LYS A 543 28.64 40.65 22.03
C LYS A 543 27.73 39.69 21.26
N VAL A 544 28.26 38.59 20.75
CA VAL A 544 27.45 37.48 20.23
C VAL A 544 26.73 36.87 21.41
N THR A 545 25.41 36.98 21.42
CA THR A 545 24.58 36.18 22.32
C THR A 545 24.57 34.74 21.76
N SER A 546 25.25 33.82 22.40
CA SER A 546 25.34 32.40 22.04
C SER A 546 24.02 31.62 22.18
N ASP A 547 22.93 32.33 22.47
CA ASP A 547 21.61 31.74 22.67
C ASP A 547 20.57 32.35 21.71
N THR A 548 20.48 31.80 20.49
CA THR A 548 19.30 32.02 19.66
C THR A 548 18.22 31.00 20.03
N THR A 549 17.69 31.12 21.24
CA THR A 549 16.38 30.56 21.60
C THR A 549 15.37 31.67 21.46
N ALA A 550 14.65 31.71 20.36
CA ALA A 550 13.45 32.56 20.24
C ALA A 550 12.34 31.94 21.11
N GLU A 551 12.31 32.28 22.39
CA GLU A 551 11.11 32.17 23.22
C GLU A 551 10.30 33.47 23.12
N ALA A 552 9.05 33.29 22.81
CA ALA A 552 8.07 34.38 22.86
C ALA A 552 7.98 34.95 24.30
N THR A 553 8.46 36.16 24.49
CA THR A 553 8.38 36.88 25.77
C THR A 553 6.99 37.40 26.00
N THR A 554 6.26 36.80 26.95
CA THR A 554 5.22 37.51 27.73
C THR A 554 5.89 38.28 28.84
N LYS A 555 5.80 39.62 28.76
CA LYS A 555 6.23 40.53 29.82
C LYS A 555 5.52 40.27 31.15
N LYS A 556 6.27 40.08 32.25
CA LYS A 556 5.86 40.55 33.57
C LYS A 556 7.04 41.18 34.30
N SER A 557 6.79 42.40 34.71
CA SER A 557 7.57 43.33 35.51
C SER A 557 7.83 42.80 36.93
N GLY A 558 9.01 43.11 37.48
CA GLY A 558 9.11 43.32 38.95
C GLY A 558 10.43 42.88 39.61
N THR A 559 11.33 43.86 39.80
CA THR A 559 12.05 44.25 41.01
C THR A 559 13.15 43.36 41.62
N THR A 560 14.39 43.88 41.49
CA THR A 560 15.52 44.02 42.47
C THR A 560 15.85 42.94 43.50
N ALA A 561 17.10 42.47 43.56
CA ALA A 561 18.19 42.80 44.45
C ALA A 561 19.12 41.59 44.80
N SER A 562 20.37 41.81 44.60
CA SER A 562 21.54 41.63 45.52
C SER A 562 22.09 40.27 45.87
N SER A 563 23.32 40.09 45.37
CA SER A 563 24.54 39.56 46.01
C SER A 563 24.51 38.28 46.84
N GLY A 564 25.40 37.37 46.46
CA GLY A 564 25.90 36.29 47.33
C GLY A 564 26.69 35.22 46.59
N SER A 565 27.99 35.32 46.65
CA SER A 565 28.95 34.30 46.25
C SER A 565 28.68 32.96 46.92
N ASN A 566 28.63 31.87 46.16
CA ASN A 566 29.32 30.61 46.53
C ASN A 566 29.16 29.62 45.38
N GLU A 567 30.26 29.21 44.82
CA GLU A 567 30.41 28.11 43.88
C GLU A 567 30.12 26.79 44.58
N PRO A 568 29.29 25.91 43.98
CA PRO A 568 29.63 24.50 44.01
C PRO A 568 29.66 23.93 42.59
N THR A 569 30.70 23.24 42.27
CA THR A 569 30.89 22.35 41.12
C THR A 569 29.70 21.40 40.97
N THR A 570 28.77 21.73 40.09
CA THR A 570 27.72 20.81 39.68
C THR A 570 28.09 20.19 38.34
N LYS A 571 28.03 18.84 38.27
CA LYS A 571 28.06 18.08 37.02
C LYS A 571 27.05 18.68 36.03
N PRO A 572 27.34 18.73 34.72
CA PRO A 572 26.36 19.20 33.74
C PRO A 572 25.11 18.34 33.82
N VAL A 573 23.95 18.96 34.04
CA VAL A 573 22.65 18.31 34.02
C VAL A 573 22.35 17.88 32.58
N GLN A 574 22.17 16.59 32.39
CA GLN A 574 21.77 16.06 31.07
C GLN A 574 20.30 16.35 30.85
N LEU A 575 19.96 16.91 29.70
CA LEU A 575 18.59 17.29 29.32
C LEU A 575 18.12 16.43 28.14
N HIS A 576 16.86 16.02 28.18
CA HIS A 576 16.21 15.22 27.15
C HIS A 576 15.00 15.95 26.58
N SER A 577 14.76 15.76 25.27
CA SER A 577 13.58 16.29 24.57
C SER A 577 12.45 15.27 24.61
N VAL A 578 11.31 15.64 25.16
CA VAL A 578 10.08 14.81 25.16
C VAL A 578 9.04 15.47 24.28
N THR A 579 8.71 14.81 23.17
CA THR A 579 7.73 15.29 22.20
C THR A 579 6.46 14.45 22.28
N PHE A 580 5.31 15.09 22.45
CA PHE A 580 4.00 14.46 22.38
C PHE A 580 3.39 14.73 21.01
N ILE A 581 2.88 13.66 20.38
CA ILE A 581 2.21 13.71 19.08
C ILE A 581 0.77 13.23 19.19
N ASN A 582 -0.08 13.60 18.25
CA ASN A 582 -1.48 13.20 18.18
C ASN A 582 -1.63 11.81 17.50
N TYR A 583 -2.86 11.29 17.43
CA TYR A 583 -3.20 9.99 16.80
C TYR A 583 -2.85 9.93 15.30
N ASP A 584 -2.80 11.06 14.62
CA ASP A 584 -2.45 11.21 13.20
C ASP A 584 -0.97 11.53 12.98
N GLY A 585 -0.15 11.52 14.06
CA GLY A 585 1.26 11.88 14.03
C GLY A 585 1.53 13.38 14.10
N SER A 586 0.49 14.22 14.15
CA SER A 586 0.66 15.68 14.29
C SER A 586 1.29 16.03 15.64
N PHE A 587 2.05 17.11 15.67
CA PHE A 587 2.75 17.60 16.85
C PHE A 587 1.73 18.20 17.86
N ILE A 588 1.86 17.86 19.15
CA ILE A 588 1.09 18.48 20.23
C ILE A 588 1.98 19.42 21.04
N SER A 589 3.08 18.92 21.59
CA SER A 589 4.00 19.72 22.39
C SER A 589 5.36 19.04 22.49
N THR A 590 6.41 19.83 22.76
CA THR A 590 7.70 19.32 23.18
C THR A 590 8.15 20.04 24.45
N GLN A 591 8.89 19.35 25.29
CA GLN A 591 9.46 19.92 26.51
C GLN A 591 10.85 19.34 26.76
N THR A 592 11.70 20.14 27.37
CA THR A 592 13.02 19.70 27.79
C THR A 592 12.94 19.25 29.25
N VAL A 593 13.39 18.03 29.53
CA VAL A 593 13.31 17.38 30.84
C VAL A 593 14.70 16.93 31.27
N GLU A 594 15.05 17.19 32.52
CA GLU A 594 16.30 16.71 33.11
C GLU A 594 16.33 15.19 33.20
N ASP A 595 17.52 14.59 33.02
CA ASP A 595 17.71 13.15 33.13
C ASP A 595 17.12 12.59 34.43
N GLY A 596 16.30 11.54 34.28
CA GLY A 596 15.60 10.89 35.39
C GLY A 596 14.37 11.62 35.94
N LYS A 597 14.00 12.79 35.44
CA LYS A 597 12.78 13.52 35.82
C LYS A 597 11.58 13.09 34.96
N ALA A 598 10.38 13.49 35.39
CA ALA A 598 9.13 13.23 34.68
C ALA A 598 8.81 14.36 33.70
N ALA A 599 8.28 14.01 32.53
CA ALA A 599 7.66 14.95 31.63
C ALA A 599 6.20 15.25 32.06
N THR A 600 5.69 16.42 31.70
CA THR A 600 4.29 16.82 31.94
C THR A 600 3.47 16.55 30.70
N PRO A 601 2.48 15.62 30.73
CA PRO A 601 1.68 15.34 29.54
C PRO A 601 0.78 16.52 29.18
N PRO A 602 0.56 16.79 27.88
CA PRO A 602 -0.44 17.75 27.42
C PRO A 602 -1.87 17.25 27.72
N PRO A 603 -2.91 18.07 27.51
CA PRO A 603 -4.29 17.62 27.57
C PRO A 603 -4.53 16.40 26.70
N ASN A 604 -5.44 15.51 27.15
CA ASN A 604 -5.74 14.27 26.44
C ASN A 604 -6.24 14.56 25.02
N PRO A 605 -5.61 14.04 23.99
CA PRO A 605 -6.05 14.26 22.61
C PRO A 605 -7.37 13.54 22.33
N VAL A 606 -8.15 14.10 21.41
CA VAL A 606 -9.43 13.55 20.97
C VAL A 606 -9.26 12.98 19.57
N LYS A 607 -9.58 11.70 19.39
CA LYS A 607 -9.65 11.09 18.08
C LYS A 607 -11.11 11.12 17.61
N PRO A 608 -11.42 11.70 16.43
CA PRO A 608 -12.78 11.72 15.89
C PRO A 608 -13.34 10.32 15.70
N SER A 609 -14.65 10.17 15.92
CA SER A 609 -15.37 8.93 15.60
C SER A 609 -15.38 8.69 14.10
N ASP A 610 -15.28 7.43 13.68
CA ASP A 610 -15.51 7.00 12.31
C ASP A 610 -16.94 6.46 12.12
N GLN A 611 -17.21 5.83 10.99
CA GLN A 611 -18.52 5.27 10.67
C GLN A 611 -18.98 4.23 11.71
N TYR A 612 -18.07 3.42 12.25
CA TYR A 612 -18.38 2.26 13.08
C TYR A 612 -18.01 2.43 14.54
N TYR A 613 -16.98 3.24 14.86
CA TYR A 613 -16.37 3.30 16.19
C TYR A 613 -16.30 4.72 16.74
N ASP A 614 -16.53 4.81 18.06
CA ASP A 614 -16.10 5.93 18.89
C ASP A 614 -14.76 5.59 19.52
N TYR A 615 -13.89 6.59 19.71
CA TYR A 615 -12.55 6.39 20.24
C TYR A 615 -12.40 7.05 21.61
N LYS A 616 -12.00 6.28 22.61
CA LYS A 616 -11.72 6.77 23.95
C LYS A 616 -10.23 6.79 24.21
N PHE A 617 -9.69 7.90 24.67
CA PHE A 617 -8.30 8.00 25.05
C PHE A 617 -8.00 7.04 26.20
N LYS A 618 -6.99 6.17 26.03
CA LYS A 618 -6.60 5.13 27.00
C LYS A 618 -5.33 5.50 27.77
N GLY A 619 -4.50 6.36 27.19
CA GLY A 619 -3.24 6.79 27.77
C GLY A 619 -2.18 7.06 26.69
N TRP A 620 -0.99 7.39 27.13
CA TRP A 620 0.19 7.57 26.28
C TRP A 620 0.96 6.26 26.13
N GLN A 621 1.56 6.00 24.98
CA GLN A 621 2.16 4.70 24.64
C GLN A 621 3.48 4.42 25.37
N LEU A 622 4.23 5.47 25.77
CA LEU A 622 5.50 5.33 26.47
C LEU A 622 5.38 5.89 27.88
N ASP A 623 6.19 5.36 28.81
CA ASP A 623 6.33 5.90 30.16
C ASP A 623 7.25 7.12 30.14
N PHE A 624 6.74 8.25 30.60
CA PHE A 624 7.44 9.52 30.68
C PHE A 624 7.67 10.00 32.13
N LYS A 625 7.46 9.13 33.12
CA LYS A 625 7.66 9.45 34.55
C LYS A 625 9.14 9.50 34.92
N LYS A 626 10.00 8.87 34.12
CA LYS A 626 11.45 8.87 34.29
C LYS A 626 12.10 8.95 32.91
N VAL A 627 12.35 10.15 32.44
CA VAL A 627 12.95 10.39 31.13
C VAL A 627 14.46 10.22 31.21
N THR A 628 15.01 9.31 30.39
CA THR A 628 16.44 9.01 30.32
C THR A 628 17.01 9.12 28.91
N CYS A 629 16.19 9.47 27.95
CA CYS A 629 16.56 9.71 26.55
C CYS A 629 15.53 10.61 25.88
N ASP A 630 15.86 11.15 24.73
CA ASP A 630 14.90 11.85 23.87
C ASP A 630 13.81 10.86 23.43
N MET A 631 12.54 11.26 23.52
CA MET A 631 11.42 10.40 23.16
C MET A 631 10.29 11.13 22.47
N THR A 632 9.61 10.40 21.56
CA THR A 632 8.36 10.85 20.95
C THR A 632 7.23 9.93 21.42
N ILE A 633 6.16 10.49 21.97
CA ILE A 633 5.09 9.77 22.66
C ILE A 633 3.78 9.99 21.91
N ALA A 634 3.20 8.88 21.42
CA ALA A 634 1.89 8.88 20.77
C ALA A 634 0.78 8.46 21.75
N PRO A 635 -0.48 8.89 21.53
CA PRO A 635 -1.62 8.47 22.32
C PRO A 635 -2.08 7.05 21.94
N SER A 636 -2.68 6.35 22.88
CA SER A 636 -3.39 5.09 22.68
C SER A 636 -4.89 5.31 22.84
N PHE A 637 -5.70 4.72 21.95
CA PHE A 637 -7.15 4.81 21.98
C PHE A 637 -7.79 3.43 22.00
N GLU A 638 -8.90 3.30 22.70
CA GLU A 638 -9.79 2.17 22.66
C GLU A 638 -10.93 2.45 21.67
N ALA A 639 -11.08 1.58 20.68
CA ALA A 639 -12.20 1.65 19.73
C ALA A 639 -13.44 1.02 20.36
N VAL A 640 -14.51 1.78 20.50
CA VAL A 640 -15.81 1.34 21.05
C VAL A 640 -16.81 1.31 19.91
N LEU A 641 -17.33 0.11 19.60
CA LEU A 641 -18.33 -0.05 18.55
C LEU A 641 -19.61 0.73 18.91
N LYS A 642 -20.09 1.54 17.99
CA LYS A 642 -21.29 2.36 18.17
C LYS A 642 -22.53 1.49 18.40
N PRO A 643 -23.50 1.94 19.23
CA PRO A 643 -24.66 1.15 19.62
C PRO A 643 -25.47 0.60 18.46
N GLU A 644 -25.60 1.36 17.37
CA GLU A 644 -26.35 1.00 16.16
C GLU A 644 -25.78 -0.22 15.41
N TYR A 645 -24.50 -0.56 15.65
CA TYR A 645 -23.84 -1.71 15.01
C TYR A 645 -23.67 -2.92 15.95
N ARG A 646 -24.00 -2.79 17.24
CA ARG A 646 -23.84 -3.89 18.24
C ARG A 646 -24.81 -5.06 18.02
N ASN A 647 -25.93 -4.85 17.34
CA ASN A 647 -26.98 -5.84 17.15
C ASN A 647 -26.93 -6.55 15.78
N GLN A 648 -25.85 -6.41 15.03
CA GLN A 648 -25.69 -7.03 13.70
C GLN A 648 -24.70 -8.21 13.66
N GLN A 649 -24.23 -8.66 14.81
CA GLN A 649 -23.41 -9.89 14.94
C GLN A 649 -24.25 -11.09 15.37
#